data_ff023a0a74939e9326e7606e17fa158a
#
_entry.id   ff023a0a74939e9326e7606e17fa158a
#
_cell.length_a   1.000
_cell.length_b   1.000
_cell.length_c   1.000
_cell.angle_alpha   90.00
_cell.angle_beta   90.00
_cell.angle_gamma   90.00
#
_symmetry.space_group_name_H-M   'P 1'
#
loop_
_entity.id
_entity.type
_entity.pdbx_description
1 polymer ?
#
loop_
_entity_poly.entity_id
_entity_poly.type
_entity_poly.pdbx_seq_one_letter_code
_entity_poly.pdbx_strand_id
1 'polypeptide(L)'
;MERSRESFVRDDEAFCKIPQHETVEELAKRVLFSDSLEEKLRPSQLSRESGSTSVLGSRLPENPIRPNHLRFARSGEARPSLPSSASLVNAENRGVLLHFFANHELLAAELMALALLKFPDAPPAFRAGLAETLREEQRHTRWYVNRMAKCGIDFGQYPLNRFFWDAVSSMESPLDYVSRLSLTFEQANLDYARHYAGVLDRAGDRESSAILNRIYHDEIFHVGYGLDWFRKWKAPNKSDWEELKKRLVFPLSPSRAKGNRAIFNEDGRRLAGFDDDYIRRLSLFERSKGRTPNVYWFNPDTENRIARHPRPWHPTARIQSVVEDLEIVIAFLAKRDDIATLRRPPSLTHIEKLRRAGLTLPEFGTVKDLSDPEFRARKLHEFRPWGLGPDLAESFSFLSESSSVPQPGLIWTDSTRELFSKAAQSEALPEAFGTCFPVRSQTDLESAVTSLEENGVREIQIKRPYSTAGGGMKRLTFGELKAFADGGMKEKAKEEGGLLLEPYHDRVFDFSVLFEMQPAGLRKLGQTSQVIAPSGGYRGTLSFSSFSSGLPPEIARFLNTDALYHYEEESAFCESLASWLRSHNYLGPVCVDAYLHRNDDGELQHRVACEINARFTMGRVAHELRKQVAPDCGLRFEILKYDSQFDESESYDLKDGKIFRGSIILTEPRPDSRFAARITIAKRRDDL
;
A
#
# COMPACT_ATOMS: atom_id res chain seq x y z
N MET A 1 9.70 -8.55 -46.09
CA MET A 1 10.62 -7.79 -45.26
C MET A 1 11.52 -6.80 -46.01
N GLU A 2 11.88 -7.05 -47.25
CA GLU A 2 12.74 -6.14 -48.03
C GLU A 2 12.01 -4.89 -48.59
N ARG A 3 10.75 -4.97 -48.94
CA ARG A 3 9.96 -3.79 -49.44
C ARG A 3 9.63 -2.74 -48.35
N SER A 4 9.68 -3.07 -47.08
CA SER A 4 9.50 -2.12 -46.01
C SER A 4 10.79 -1.31 -45.67
N ARG A 5 11.97 -1.82 -46.00
CA ARG A 5 13.23 -1.09 -45.86
C ARG A 5 13.35 0.09 -46.84
N GLU A 6 12.86 -0.08 -48.08
CA GLU A 6 13.03 0.95 -49.11
C GLU A 6 12.12 2.19 -48.92
N SER A 7 10.95 2.06 -48.28
CA SER A 7 10.08 3.24 -48.03
C SER A 7 10.57 4.15 -46.90
N PHE A 8 11.22 3.56 -45.89
CA PHE A 8 11.77 4.33 -44.75
C PHE A 8 13.06 5.09 -45.09
N VAL A 9 13.84 4.60 -46.06
CA VAL A 9 15.08 5.27 -46.51
C VAL A 9 14.76 6.57 -47.27
N ARG A 10 13.61 6.68 -47.94
CA ARG A 10 13.24 7.86 -48.74
C ARG A 10 12.82 9.08 -47.92
N ASP A 11 12.30 8.90 -46.71
CA ASP A 11 11.92 10.01 -45.84
C ASP A 11 13.12 10.69 -45.11
N ASP A 12 14.27 9.99 -45.01
CA ASP A 12 15.51 10.59 -44.53
C ASP A 12 16.20 11.51 -45.59
N GLU A 13 15.82 11.40 -46.87
CA GLU A 13 16.41 12.21 -47.96
C GLU A 13 16.05 13.72 -47.89
N ALA A 14 14.94 14.09 -47.20
CA ALA A 14 14.57 15.51 -47.03
C ALA A 14 15.52 16.29 -46.10
N PHE A 15 16.29 15.62 -45.27
CA PHE A 15 17.34 16.18 -44.39
C PHE A 15 18.77 16.00 -44.94
N CYS A 16 18.94 15.58 -46.16
CA CYS A 16 20.22 15.19 -46.73
C CYS A 16 21.10 16.40 -47.07
N LYS A 17 21.65 17.08 -46.05
CA LYS A 17 23.02 17.68 -46.18
C LYS A 17 24.02 16.59 -45.83
N ILE A 18 25.18 16.54 -46.56
CA ILE A 18 26.29 15.62 -46.31
C ILE A 18 26.55 15.57 -44.80
N PRO A 19 26.60 14.40 -44.16
CA PRO A 19 26.82 14.31 -42.71
C PRO A 19 28.12 15.03 -42.38
N GLN A 20 28.02 16.05 -41.52
CA GLN A 20 29.22 16.74 -41.02
C GLN A 20 29.90 15.86 -39.98
N HIS A 21 31.22 15.78 -40.06
CA HIS A 21 32.00 15.15 -39.02
C HIS A 21 32.09 16.09 -37.82
N GLU A 22 31.73 15.60 -36.65
CA GLU A 22 31.81 16.34 -35.39
C GLU A 22 32.30 15.43 -34.27
N THR A 23 32.91 16.01 -33.26
CA THR A 23 33.27 15.33 -32.01
C THR A 23 32.03 15.11 -31.12
N VAL A 24 32.17 14.20 -30.14
CA VAL A 24 31.09 13.99 -29.13
C VAL A 24 30.74 15.27 -28.41
N GLU A 25 31.74 16.12 -28.12
CA GLU A 25 31.54 17.39 -27.46
C GLU A 25 30.78 18.42 -28.33
N GLU A 26 31.15 18.50 -29.62
CA GLU A 26 30.48 19.39 -30.59
C GLU A 26 29.02 18.96 -30.82
N LEU A 27 28.78 17.65 -30.98
CA LEU A 27 27.41 17.11 -31.03
C LEU A 27 26.61 17.52 -29.82
N ALA A 28 27.14 17.28 -28.61
CA ALA A 28 26.42 17.60 -27.35
C ALA A 28 26.17 19.09 -27.21
N LYS A 29 27.12 19.95 -27.54
CA LYS A 29 26.94 21.42 -27.55
C LYS A 29 25.86 21.83 -28.53
N ARG A 30 25.89 21.31 -29.76
CA ARG A 30 24.89 21.61 -30.79
C ARG A 30 23.47 21.25 -30.32
N VAL A 31 23.29 20.05 -29.77
CA VAL A 31 21.98 19.59 -29.28
C VAL A 31 21.50 20.43 -28.09
N LEU A 32 22.38 20.81 -27.17
CA LEU A 32 21.97 21.50 -25.95
C LEU A 32 21.77 23.00 -26.12
N PHE A 33 22.59 23.65 -26.93
CA PHE A 33 22.67 25.14 -27.04
C PHE A 33 22.02 25.70 -28.30
N SER A 34 21.63 24.90 -29.29
CA SER A 34 20.97 25.44 -30.50
C SER A 34 19.54 25.89 -30.22
N ASP A 35 19.15 27.05 -30.77
CA ASP A 35 17.77 27.55 -30.81
C ASP A 35 17.01 27.14 -32.09
N SER A 36 17.58 26.27 -32.91
CA SER A 36 16.98 25.67 -34.10
C SER A 36 16.71 24.19 -33.92
N LEU A 37 15.47 23.76 -34.12
CA LEU A 37 15.13 22.32 -34.12
C LEU A 37 15.87 21.55 -35.22
N GLU A 38 15.98 22.14 -36.42
CA GLU A 38 16.69 21.54 -37.53
C GLU A 38 18.17 21.24 -37.19
N GLU A 39 18.86 22.21 -36.57
CA GLU A 39 20.23 22.00 -36.10
C GLU A 39 20.31 20.98 -34.99
N LYS A 40 19.40 21.01 -34.02
CA LYS A 40 19.35 19.98 -32.95
C LYS A 40 19.21 18.57 -33.51
N LEU A 41 18.44 18.40 -34.55
CA LEU A 41 18.13 17.11 -35.16
C LEU A 41 18.98 16.75 -36.38
N ARG A 42 19.93 17.59 -36.74
CA ARG A 42 20.79 17.40 -37.92
C ARG A 42 21.61 16.10 -37.81
N PRO A 43 21.56 15.17 -38.81
CA PRO A 43 22.39 13.99 -38.84
C PRO A 43 23.87 14.35 -38.86
N SER A 44 24.71 13.56 -38.18
CA SER A 44 26.14 13.74 -38.15
C SER A 44 26.90 12.40 -38.10
N GLN A 45 28.19 12.43 -38.47
CA GLN A 45 29.10 11.33 -38.26
C GLN A 45 30.09 11.69 -37.15
N LEU A 46 30.26 10.80 -36.18
CA LEU A 46 31.21 11.03 -35.09
C LEU A 46 32.65 10.79 -35.58
N SER A 47 33.48 11.80 -35.39
CA SER A 47 34.94 11.65 -35.54
C SER A 47 35.52 10.95 -34.29
N ARG A 48 36.61 10.17 -34.49
CA ARG A 48 37.36 9.63 -33.35
C ARG A 48 37.85 10.77 -32.47
N GLU A 49 37.55 10.78 -31.18
CA GLU A 49 38.12 11.76 -30.25
C GLU A 49 39.64 11.64 -30.25
N SER A 50 40.34 12.66 -30.76
CA SER A 50 41.74 12.88 -30.48
C SER A 50 41.79 13.62 -29.15
N GLY A 51 42.29 12.96 -28.10
CA GLY A 51 42.34 13.30 -26.69
C GLY A 51 42.66 14.75 -26.28
N SER A 52 41.82 15.69 -26.65
CA SER A 52 41.86 17.07 -26.17
C SER A 52 40.70 17.26 -25.15
N THR A 53 41.06 17.21 -23.88
CA THR A 53 40.20 17.69 -22.79
C THR A 53 40.14 19.22 -22.89
N SER A 54 39.16 19.75 -23.62
CA SER A 54 38.84 21.17 -23.48
C SER A 54 38.16 21.40 -22.16
N VAL A 55 38.80 22.17 -21.29
CA VAL A 55 38.19 22.68 -20.06
C VAL A 55 36.92 23.44 -20.44
N LEU A 56 35.75 22.97 -20.01
CA LEU A 56 34.46 23.65 -20.22
C LEU A 56 34.54 25.09 -19.65
N GLY A 57 34.85 26.07 -20.51
CA GLY A 57 34.74 27.50 -20.15
C GLY A 57 33.32 28.04 -20.16
N SER A 58 32.34 27.28 -20.64
CA SER A 58 30.92 27.70 -20.72
C SER A 58 30.09 27.10 -19.60
N ARG A 59 29.38 27.92 -18.88
CA ARG A 59 28.41 27.50 -17.85
C ARG A 59 27.29 26.70 -18.52
N LEU A 60 27.01 25.47 -18.03
CA LEU A 60 25.90 24.65 -18.52
C LEU A 60 24.58 25.38 -18.28
N PRO A 61 23.63 25.34 -19.23
CA PRO A 61 22.36 26.04 -19.10
C PRO A 61 21.44 25.34 -18.11
N GLU A 62 20.65 26.11 -17.39
CA GLU A 62 19.61 25.59 -16.49
C GLU A 62 18.51 24.84 -17.25
N ASN A 63 18.21 25.26 -18.46
CA ASN A 63 17.28 24.64 -19.39
C ASN A 63 17.92 24.49 -20.76
N PRO A 64 17.54 23.47 -21.59
CA PRO A 64 18.00 23.37 -22.95
C PRO A 64 17.55 24.62 -23.72
N ILE A 65 18.43 25.17 -24.55
CA ILE A 65 18.04 26.26 -25.44
C ILE A 65 17.14 25.67 -26.53
N ARG A 66 16.01 26.33 -26.80
CA ARG A 66 15.00 25.87 -27.77
C ARG A 66 14.40 27.05 -28.54
N PRO A 67 13.93 26.81 -29.77
CA PRO A 67 13.16 27.85 -30.47
C PRO A 67 11.85 28.16 -29.70
N ASN A 68 11.36 29.40 -29.83
CA ASN A 68 10.24 29.89 -29.05
C ASN A 68 8.96 29.04 -29.11
N HIS A 69 8.69 28.40 -30.24
CA HIS A 69 7.51 27.52 -30.40
C HIS A 69 7.64 26.18 -29.65
N LEU A 70 8.86 25.76 -29.28
CA LEU A 70 9.14 24.55 -28.50
C LEU A 70 9.39 24.85 -27.02
N ARG A 71 8.86 25.93 -26.50
CA ARG A 71 9.01 26.32 -25.09
C ARG A 71 8.31 25.33 -24.16
N PHE A 72 8.80 25.25 -22.95
CA PHE A 72 8.13 24.53 -21.89
C PHE A 72 6.84 25.26 -21.43
N ALA A 73 5.83 24.49 -21.06
CA ALA A 73 4.61 25.00 -20.46
C ALA A 73 4.89 25.80 -19.19
N ARG A 74 4.21 26.92 -19.01
CA ARG A 74 4.23 27.70 -17.75
C ARG A 74 3.37 27.01 -16.69
N SER A 75 3.58 27.36 -15.44
CA SER A 75 2.74 26.85 -14.35
C SER A 75 1.27 27.22 -14.58
N GLY A 76 0.38 26.22 -14.51
CA GLY A 76 -1.06 26.41 -14.75
C GLY A 76 -1.48 26.48 -16.22
N GLU A 77 -0.56 26.44 -17.17
CA GLU A 77 -0.89 26.46 -18.59
C GLU A 77 -1.52 25.11 -19.02
N ALA A 78 -2.68 25.20 -19.69
CA ALA A 78 -3.40 24.02 -20.17
C ALA A 78 -2.62 23.32 -21.30
N ARG A 79 -2.59 22.00 -21.22
CA ARG A 79 -2.03 21.11 -22.25
C ARG A 79 -3.06 20.06 -22.62
N PRO A 80 -3.08 19.56 -23.87
CA PRO A 80 -3.96 18.45 -24.21
C PRO A 80 -3.67 17.23 -23.33
N SER A 81 -4.71 16.56 -22.90
CA SER A 81 -4.59 15.24 -22.25
C SER A 81 -4.17 14.19 -23.27
N LEU A 82 -3.48 13.16 -22.80
CA LEU A 82 -3.14 12.02 -23.65
C LEU A 82 -4.42 11.40 -24.22
N PRO A 83 -4.55 11.24 -25.53
CA PRO A 83 -5.75 10.66 -26.15
C PRO A 83 -6.02 9.24 -25.65
N SER A 84 -7.28 8.87 -25.48
CA SER A 84 -7.66 7.50 -25.17
C SER A 84 -7.40 6.57 -26.37
N SER A 85 -7.12 5.29 -26.13
CA SER A 85 -6.88 4.31 -27.22
C SER A 85 -8.03 4.28 -28.24
N ALA A 86 -9.27 4.43 -27.78
CA ALA A 86 -10.44 4.45 -28.66
C ALA A 86 -10.52 5.69 -29.56
N SER A 87 -9.97 6.83 -29.11
CA SER A 87 -10.00 8.08 -29.89
C SER A 87 -8.92 8.17 -30.98
N LEU A 88 -7.97 7.25 -31.02
CA LEU A 88 -6.87 7.21 -32.00
C LEU A 88 -7.30 6.81 -33.42
N VAL A 89 -8.56 6.50 -33.64
CA VAL A 89 -9.13 6.41 -35.00
C VAL A 89 -9.13 7.78 -35.70
N ASN A 90 -9.11 8.88 -34.94
CA ASN A 90 -9.02 10.24 -35.48
C ASN A 90 -7.55 10.61 -35.72
N ALA A 91 -7.23 11.20 -36.88
CA ALA A 91 -5.88 11.59 -37.27
C ALA A 91 -5.28 12.66 -36.33
N GLU A 92 -6.07 13.66 -35.94
CA GLU A 92 -5.64 14.72 -35.05
C GLU A 92 -5.21 14.17 -33.68
N ASN A 93 -5.99 13.24 -33.10
CA ASN A 93 -5.64 12.58 -31.83
C ASN A 93 -4.35 11.74 -31.97
N ARG A 94 -4.11 11.12 -33.14
CA ARG A 94 -2.80 10.48 -33.40
C ARG A 94 -1.68 11.50 -33.43
N GLY A 95 -1.89 12.66 -34.06
CA GLY A 95 -0.93 13.76 -34.05
C GLY A 95 -0.61 14.26 -32.63
N VAL A 96 -1.62 14.41 -31.77
CA VAL A 96 -1.44 14.78 -30.34
C VAL A 96 -0.62 13.72 -29.58
N LEU A 97 -0.87 12.42 -29.81
CA LEU A 97 -0.08 11.35 -29.22
C LEU A 97 1.39 11.40 -29.67
N LEU A 98 1.63 11.58 -30.97
CA LEU A 98 2.97 11.65 -31.55
C LEU A 98 3.71 12.91 -31.09
N HIS A 99 3.01 14.04 -30.88
CA HIS A 99 3.55 15.27 -30.30
C HIS A 99 4.07 15.04 -28.87
N PHE A 100 3.33 14.27 -28.10
CA PHE A 100 3.76 13.87 -26.75
C PHE A 100 5.04 13.01 -26.80
N PHE A 101 5.12 12.03 -27.70
CA PHE A 101 6.31 11.19 -27.85
C PHE A 101 7.51 11.99 -28.39
N ALA A 102 7.32 12.82 -29.42
CA ALA A 102 8.39 13.66 -29.96
C ALA A 102 9.06 14.55 -28.89
N ASN A 103 8.27 15.06 -27.93
CA ASN A 103 8.83 15.83 -26.81
C ASN A 103 9.66 14.94 -25.86
N HIS A 104 9.29 13.67 -25.67
CA HIS A 104 10.06 12.76 -24.84
C HIS A 104 11.43 12.45 -25.47
N GLU A 105 11.47 12.13 -26.77
CA GLU A 105 12.72 11.84 -27.49
C GLU A 105 13.63 13.07 -27.54
N LEU A 106 13.06 14.27 -27.80
CA LEU A 106 13.85 15.48 -27.78
C LEU A 106 14.45 15.75 -26.39
N LEU A 107 13.68 15.53 -25.32
CA LEU A 107 14.17 15.67 -23.95
C LEU A 107 15.25 14.63 -23.62
N ALA A 108 15.11 13.40 -24.09
CA ALA A 108 16.10 12.35 -23.93
C ALA A 108 17.41 12.76 -24.62
N ALA A 109 17.38 13.20 -25.88
CA ALA A 109 18.54 13.70 -26.61
C ALA A 109 19.22 14.87 -25.88
N GLU A 110 18.46 15.85 -25.37
CA GLU A 110 18.99 17.00 -24.64
C GLU A 110 19.60 16.61 -23.28
N LEU A 111 19.03 15.63 -22.58
CA LEU A 111 19.58 15.08 -21.33
C LEU A 111 20.84 14.25 -21.55
N MET A 112 20.94 13.50 -22.66
CA MET A 112 22.14 12.82 -23.09
C MET A 112 23.26 13.80 -23.42
N ALA A 113 22.93 14.88 -24.14
CA ALA A 113 23.86 15.96 -24.42
C ALA A 113 24.37 16.63 -23.14
N LEU A 114 23.47 16.90 -22.19
CA LEU A 114 23.83 17.43 -20.87
C LEU A 114 24.78 16.47 -20.12
N ALA A 115 24.50 15.16 -20.13
CA ALA A 115 25.35 14.16 -19.48
C ALA A 115 26.76 14.09 -20.09
N LEU A 116 26.86 14.13 -21.43
CA LEU A 116 28.14 14.15 -22.14
C LEU A 116 29.00 15.36 -21.80
N LEU A 117 28.36 16.53 -21.60
CA LEU A 117 29.06 17.78 -21.22
C LEU A 117 29.36 17.85 -19.72
N LYS A 118 28.49 17.29 -18.87
CA LYS A 118 28.62 17.33 -17.42
C LYS A 118 29.67 16.32 -16.91
N PHE A 119 29.87 15.22 -17.64
CA PHE A 119 30.79 14.15 -17.27
C PHE A 119 31.87 13.90 -18.33
N PRO A 120 32.76 14.88 -18.57
CA PRO A 120 33.83 14.75 -19.58
C PRO A 120 34.81 13.62 -19.25
N ASP A 121 35.00 13.33 -17.95
CA ASP A 121 35.93 12.32 -17.46
C ASP A 121 35.32 10.89 -17.39
N ALA A 122 34.03 10.74 -17.81
CA ALA A 122 33.44 9.41 -17.91
C ALA A 122 34.17 8.52 -18.92
N PRO A 123 34.14 7.18 -18.73
CA PRO A 123 34.87 6.29 -19.62
C PRO A 123 34.59 6.56 -21.11
N PRO A 124 35.63 6.60 -21.98
CA PRO A 124 35.44 6.88 -23.41
C PRO A 124 34.40 5.97 -24.08
N ALA A 125 34.38 4.68 -23.74
CA ALA A 125 33.39 3.74 -24.25
C ALA A 125 31.94 4.10 -23.82
N PHE A 126 31.75 4.64 -22.62
CA PHE A 126 30.44 5.17 -22.20
C PHE A 126 30.07 6.41 -23.01
N ARG A 127 30.98 7.34 -23.16
CA ARG A 127 30.73 8.58 -23.91
C ARG A 127 30.41 8.31 -25.38
N ALA A 128 31.15 7.42 -26.02
CA ALA A 128 30.91 7.03 -27.41
C ALA A 128 29.53 6.33 -27.57
N GLY A 129 29.19 5.37 -26.72
CA GLY A 129 27.89 4.69 -26.78
C GLY A 129 26.72 5.66 -26.48
N LEU A 130 26.88 6.55 -25.52
CA LEU A 130 25.86 7.57 -25.20
C LEU A 130 25.67 8.53 -26.40
N ALA A 131 26.72 8.91 -27.11
CA ALA A 131 26.63 9.76 -28.31
C ALA A 131 25.92 9.03 -29.48
N GLU A 132 26.10 7.72 -29.63
CA GLU A 132 25.32 6.94 -30.61
C GLU A 132 23.84 6.87 -30.23
N THR A 133 23.52 6.60 -28.96
CA THR A 133 22.13 6.63 -28.48
C THR A 133 21.49 8.00 -28.71
N LEU A 134 22.20 9.10 -28.41
CA LEU A 134 21.73 10.47 -28.68
C LEU A 134 21.36 10.66 -30.17
N ARG A 135 22.17 10.16 -31.09
CA ARG A 135 21.90 10.23 -32.55
C ARG A 135 20.66 9.42 -32.94
N GLU A 136 20.40 8.33 -32.25
CA GLU A 136 19.18 7.54 -32.45
C GLU A 136 17.96 8.31 -31.95
N GLU A 137 18.02 8.98 -30.79
CA GLU A 137 16.95 9.84 -30.28
C GLU A 137 16.65 11.04 -31.19
N GLN A 138 17.69 11.63 -31.82
CA GLN A 138 17.50 12.62 -32.88
C GLN A 138 16.71 12.05 -34.07
N ARG A 139 16.97 10.80 -34.45
CA ARG A 139 16.26 10.11 -35.52
C ARG A 139 14.80 9.81 -35.14
N HIS A 140 14.55 9.30 -33.93
CA HIS A 140 13.22 9.05 -33.37
C HIS A 140 12.37 10.33 -33.36
N THR A 141 12.96 11.42 -32.87
CA THR A 141 12.33 12.74 -32.87
C THR A 141 11.90 13.15 -34.29
N ARG A 142 12.79 13.02 -35.29
CA ARG A 142 12.49 13.33 -36.70
C ARG A 142 11.32 12.49 -37.22
N TRP A 143 11.31 11.19 -36.94
CA TRP A 143 10.22 10.31 -37.35
C TRP A 143 8.87 10.74 -36.78
N TYR A 144 8.82 11.06 -35.50
CA TYR A 144 7.60 11.55 -34.87
C TYR A 144 7.18 12.92 -35.42
N VAL A 145 8.08 13.87 -35.61
CA VAL A 145 7.80 15.20 -36.17
C VAL A 145 7.23 15.08 -37.57
N ASN A 146 7.86 14.30 -38.45
CA ASN A 146 7.39 14.08 -39.82
C ASN A 146 6.02 13.40 -39.84
N ARG A 147 5.80 12.41 -38.97
CA ARG A 147 4.56 11.67 -38.92
C ARG A 147 3.39 12.48 -38.35
N MET A 148 3.61 13.28 -37.29
CA MET A 148 2.54 14.11 -36.72
C MET A 148 2.11 15.23 -37.69
N ALA A 149 3.01 15.78 -38.49
CA ALA A 149 2.67 16.76 -39.52
C ALA A 149 1.68 16.16 -40.55
N LYS A 150 1.86 14.88 -40.93
CA LYS A 150 0.90 14.15 -41.77
C LYS A 150 -0.46 13.93 -41.09
N CYS A 151 -0.50 14.04 -39.75
CA CYS A 151 -1.76 13.98 -38.98
C CYS A 151 -2.37 15.37 -38.73
N GLY A 152 -1.78 16.45 -39.24
CA GLY A 152 -2.29 17.82 -39.13
C GLY A 152 -1.90 18.52 -37.81
N ILE A 153 -0.86 18.04 -37.13
CA ILE A 153 -0.34 18.64 -35.89
C ILE A 153 1.13 19.04 -36.10
N ASP A 154 1.46 20.28 -35.80
CA ASP A 154 2.83 20.77 -35.82
C ASP A 154 3.54 20.57 -34.47
N PHE A 155 4.82 20.26 -34.49
CA PHE A 155 5.62 20.16 -33.27
C PHE A 155 5.78 21.51 -32.60
N GLY A 156 5.32 21.64 -31.36
CA GLY A 156 5.24 22.90 -30.64
C GLY A 156 3.89 23.63 -30.78
N GLN A 157 2.91 23.07 -31.49
CA GLN A 157 1.53 23.55 -31.49
C GLN A 157 0.96 23.63 -30.06
N TYR A 158 1.41 22.73 -29.19
CA TYR A 158 1.08 22.72 -27.77
C TYR A 158 2.34 22.93 -26.93
N PRO A 159 2.21 23.62 -25.75
CA PRO A 159 3.33 23.79 -24.83
C PRO A 159 3.90 22.46 -24.35
N LEU A 160 5.24 22.32 -24.29
CA LEU A 160 5.93 21.08 -24.04
C LEU A 160 6.06 20.77 -22.53
N ASN A 161 6.00 19.49 -22.18
CA ASN A 161 6.23 19.04 -20.82
C ASN A 161 7.74 19.03 -20.52
N ARG A 162 8.14 19.48 -19.31
CA ARG A 162 9.54 19.54 -18.87
C ARG A 162 9.89 18.49 -17.80
N PHE A 163 8.96 17.58 -17.47
CA PHE A 163 9.11 16.67 -16.33
C PHE A 163 10.39 15.81 -16.39
N PHE A 164 10.79 15.30 -17.56
CA PHE A 164 12.04 14.55 -17.69
C PHE A 164 13.24 15.42 -17.37
N TRP A 165 13.25 16.65 -17.88
CA TRP A 165 14.32 17.58 -17.61
C TRP A 165 14.44 17.87 -16.11
N ASP A 166 13.35 18.22 -15.45
CA ASP A 166 13.34 18.53 -14.03
C ASP A 166 13.77 17.34 -13.15
N ALA A 167 13.44 16.12 -13.58
CA ALA A 167 13.75 14.91 -12.83
C ALA A 167 15.20 14.41 -13.02
N VAL A 168 15.84 14.69 -14.14
CA VAL A 168 17.13 14.10 -14.52
C VAL A 168 18.26 15.12 -14.54
N SER A 169 18.04 16.38 -14.92
CA SER A 169 19.09 17.40 -15.11
C SER A 169 19.96 17.65 -13.86
N SER A 170 19.41 17.39 -12.66
CA SER A 170 20.11 17.47 -11.38
C SER A 170 21.06 16.28 -11.10
N MET A 171 21.29 15.41 -12.09
CA MET A 171 22.24 14.28 -11.96
C MET A 171 23.64 14.77 -11.56
N GLU A 172 24.28 14.07 -10.61
CA GLU A 172 25.62 14.42 -10.11
C GLU A 172 26.70 13.42 -10.56
N SER A 173 26.29 12.29 -11.12
CA SER A 173 27.17 11.23 -11.60
C SER A 173 26.61 10.55 -12.86
N PRO A 174 27.48 9.87 -13.65
CA PRO A 174 27.01 9.02 -14.74
C PRO A 174 26.05 7.92 -14.27
N LEU A 175 26.21 7.42 -13.04
CA LEU A 175 25.31 6.44 -12.44
C LEU A 175 23.90 7.02 -12.19
N ASP A 176 23.80 8.31 -11.83
CA ASP A 176 22.50 8.97 -11.69
C ASP A 176 21.83 9.11 -13.06
N TYR A 177 22.58 9.43 -14.10
CA TYR A 177 22.08 9.50 -15.47
C TYR A 177 21.45 8.17 -15.89
N VAL A 178 22.21 7.06 -15.84
CA VAL A 178 21.66 5.76 -16.27
C VAL A 178 20.50 5.30 -15.41
N SER A 179 20.52 5.58 -14.11
CA SER A 179 19.43 5.23 -13.21
C SER A 179 18.15 5.99 -13.53
N ARG A 180 18.24 7.30 -13.77
CA ARG A 180 17.07 8.18 -13.91
C ARG A 180 16.55 8.25 -15.34
N LEU A 181 17.41 8.22 -16.36
CA LEU A 181 16.96 8.21 -17.76
C LEU A 181 16.82 6.79 -18.27
N SER A 182 17.93 6.04 -18.43
CA SER A 182 17.91 4.74 -19.11
C SER A 182 17.07 3.68 -18.39
N LEU A 183 17.28 3.52 -17.06
CA LEU A 183 16.56 2.50 -16.27
C LEU A 183 15.22 2.99 -15.71
N THR A 184 14.79 4.20 -16.06
CA THR A 184 13.48 4.71 -15.62
C THR A 184 12.62 5.12 -16.82
N PHE A 185 12.98 6.15 -17.55
CA PHE A 185 12.12 6.66 -18.62
C PHE A 185 12.20 5.83 -19.91
N GLU A 186 13.40 5.49 -20.37
CA GLU A 186 13.59 4.62 -21.54
C GLU A 186 13.07 3.20 -21.25
N GLN A 187 13.28 2.69 -20.03
CA GLN A 187 12.70 1.40 -19.64
C GLN A 187 11.16 1.40 -19.70
N ALA A 188 10.50 2.51 -19.36
CA ALA A 188 9.05 2.61 -19.51
C ALA A 188 8.60 2.60 -20.97
N ASN A 189 9.44 3.08 -21.89
CA ASN A 189 9.16 3.06 -23.32
C ASN A 189 9.05 1.63 -23.87
N LEU A 190 9.68 0.62 -23.24
CA LEU A 190 9.47 -0.80 -23.59
C LEU A 190 7.99 -1.23 -23.46
N ASP A 191 7.24 -0.61 -22.57
CA ASP A 191 5.80 -0.85 -22.41
C ASP A 191 4.98 0.01 -23.37
N TYR A 192 5.25 1.31 -23.41
CA TYR A 192 4.43 2.28 -24.14
C TYR A 192 4.60 2.16 -25.65
N ALA A 193 5.82 2.04 -26.18
CA ALA A 193 6.05 1.91 -27.62
C ALA A 193 5.38 0.64 -28.16
N ARG A 194 5.56 -0.51 -27.51
CA ARG A 194 4.89 -1.76 -27.89
C ARG A 194 3.38 -1.67 -27.84
N HIS A 195 2.84 -1.09 -26.74
CA HIS A 195 1.39 -0.93 -26.55
C HIS A 195 0.77 -0.07 -27.65
N TYR A 196 1.31 1.13 -27.84
CA TYR A 196 0.75 2.06 -28.82
C TYR A 196 0.97 1.66 -30.26
N ALA A 197 2.04 0.93 -30.58
CA ALA A 197 2.22 0.29 -31.87
C ALA A 197 1.00 -0.62 -32.21
N GLY A 198 0.62 -1.48 -31.26
CA GLY A 198 -0.56 -2.35 -31.42
C GLY A 198 -1.89 -1.61 -31.47
N VAL A 199 -2.03 -0.49 -30.72
CA VAL A 199 -3.24 0.33 -30.76
C VAL A 199 -3.39 1.03 -32.08
N LEU A 200 -2.31 1.61 -32.63
CA LEU A 200 -2.31 2.33 -33.89
C LEU A 200 -2.52 1.40 -35.09
N ASP A 201 -1.99 0.18 -35.03
CA ASP A 201 -2.26 -0.85 -36.07
C ASP A 201 -3.76 -1.18 -36.12
N ARG A 202 -4.39 -1.41 -34.94
CA ARG A 202 -5.85 -1.66 -34.85
C ARG A 202 -6.68 -0.44 -35.30
N ALA A 203 -6.16 0.77 -35.14
CA ALA A 203 -6.78 2.01 -35.61
C ALA A 203 -6.56 2.24 -37.12
N GLY A 204 -5.86 1.33 -37.83
CA GLY A 204 -5.57 1.41 -39.25
C GLY A 204 -4.37 2.26 -39.63
N ASP A 205 -3.63 2.78 -38.64
CA ASP A 205 -2.41 3.59 -38.87
C ASP A 205 -1.15 2.73 -38.84
N ARG A 206 -0.92 2.00 -39.88
CA ARG A 206 0.25 1.11 -40.04
C ARG A 206 1.58 1.87 -40.08
N GLU A 207 1.60 3.11 -40.58
CA GLU A 207 2.83 3.92 -40.66
C GLU A 207 3.31 4.30 -39.26
N SER A 208 2.43 4.85 -38.42
CA SER A 208 2.75 5.15 -37.03
C SER A 208 3.07 3.88 -36.23
N SER A 209 2.36 2.79 -36.45
CA SER A 209 2.66 1.50 -35.80
C SER A 209 4.06 1.00 -36.14
N ALA A 210 4.48 1.10 -37.42
CA ALA A 210 5.81 0.69 -37.85
C ALA A 210 6.93 1.52 -37.22
N ILE A 211 6.72 2.86 -37.07
CA ILE A 211 7.65 3.75 -36.38
C ILE A 211 7.81 3.31 -34.91
N LEU A 212 6.71 3.13 -34.17
CA LEU A 212 6.78 2.73 -32.76
C LEU A 212 7.41 1.35 -32.55
N ASN A 213 7.14 0.40 -33.44
CA ASN A 213 7.78 -0.93 -33.40
C ASN A 213 9.29 -0.82 -33.63
N ARG A 214 9.75 0.06 -34.52
CA ARG A 214 11.17 0.28 -34.73
C ARG A 214 11.81 0.89 -33.50
N ILE A 215 11.22 1.95 -32.94
CA ILE A 215 11.67 2.60 -31.70
C ILE A 215 11.71 1.57 -30.55
N TYR A 216 10.69 0.74 -30.38
CA TYR A 216 10.68 -0.33 -29.40
C TYR A 216 11.93 -1.22 -29.45
N HIS A 217 12.36 -1.59 -30.66
CA HIS A 217 13.56 -2.40 -30.80
C HIS A 217 14.84 -1.63 -30.46
N ASP A 218 14.94 -0.38 -30.86
CA ASP A 218 16.09 0.48 -30.52
C ASP A 218 16.13 0.72 -28.98
N GLU A 219 14.99 0.91 -28.32
CA GLU A 219 14.88 1.06 -26.86
C GLU A 219 15.37 -0.16 -26.06
N ILE A 220 15.20 -1.38 -26.56
CA ILE A 220 15.79 -2.57 -25.92
C ILE A 220 17.31 -2.42 -25.79
N PHE A 221 17.98 -1.87 -26.82
CA PHE A 221 19.43 -1.66 -26.81
C PHE A 221 19.80 -0.46 -25.91
N HIS A 222 19.05 0.65 -25.92
CA HIS A 222 19.29 1.80 -25.05
C HIS A 222 19.21 1.43 -23.57
N VAL A 223 18.18 0.70 -23.19
CA VAL A 223 17.99 0.21 -21.83
C VAL A 223 19.06 -0.81 -21.45
N GLY A 224 19.40 -1.75 -22.34
CA GLY A 224 20.46 -2.74 -22.12
C GLY A 224 21.83 -2.08 -21.93
N TYR A 225 22.15 -1.09 -22.76
CA TYR A 225 23.38 -0.28 -22.63
C TYR A 225 23.41 0.45 -21.28
N GLY A 226 22.30 1.08 -20.86
CA GLY A 226 22.20 1.72 -19.56
C GLY A 226 22.38 0.74 -18.42
N LEU A 227 21.80 -0.46 -18.52
CA LEU A 227 21.91 -1.53 -17.51
C LEU A 227 23.34 -2.04 -17.36
N ASP A 228 24.07 -2.21 -18.47
CA ASP A 228 25.47 -2.65 -18.45
C ASP A 228 26.36 -1.67 -17.69
N TRP A 229 26.18 -0.37 -17.92
CA TRP A 229 26.92 0.67 -17.20
C TRP A 229 26.44 0.83 -15.76
N PHE A 230 25.18 0.70 -15.50
CA PHE A 230 24.63 0.67 -14.15
C PHE A 230 25.27 -0.43 -13.31
N ARG A 231 25.38 -1.64 -13.85
CA ARG A 231 26.02 -2.81 -13.19
C ARG A 231 27.52 -2.61 -12.94
N LYS A 232 28.20 -1.90 -13.81
CA LYS A 232 29.63 -1.55 -13.61
C LYS A 232 29.86 -0.56 -12.49
N TRP A 233 28.89 0.33 -12.24
CA TRP A 233 29.05 1.43 -11.29
C TRP A 233 28.28 1.25 -9.97
N LYS A 234 27.28 0.38 -9.93
CA LYS A 234 26.54 0.09 -8.71
C LYS A 234 27.42 -0.56 -7.65
N ALA A 235 26.98 -0.49 -6.38
CA ALA A 235 27.64 -1.21 -5.29
C ALA A 235 27.65 -2.73 -5.56
N PRO A 236 28.81 -3.40 -5.45
CA PRO A 236 28.96 -4.80 -5.88
C PRO A 236 28.08 -5.79 -5.11
N ASN A 237 27.71 -5.47 -3.87
CA ASN A 237 26.92 -6.33 -3.00
C ASN A 237 25.40 -6.02 -3.04
N LYS A 238 24.96 -5.17 -3.97
CA LYS A 238 23.54 -4.83 -4.13
C LYS A 238 22.96 -5.46 -5.39
N SER A 239 21.70 -5.91 -5.31
CA SER A 239 20.95 -6.29 -6.52
C SER A 239 20.66 -5.05 -7.38
N ASP A 240 20.32 -5.27 -8.66
CA ASP A 240 19.94 -4.18 -9.57
C ASP A 240 18.71 -3.43 -9.03
N TRP A 241 17.77 -4.17 -8.43
CA TRP A 241 16.58 -3.60 -7.82
C TRP A 241 16.87 -2.69 -6.62
N GLU A 242 17.70 -3.16 -5.68
CA GLU A 242 18.03 -2.40 -4.45
C GLU A 242 18.78 -1.11 -4.79
N GLU A 243 19.77 -1.18 -5.70
CA GLU A 243 20.52 0.00 -6.08
C GLU A 243 19.67 0.98 -6.89
N LEU A 244 18.84 0.51 -7.84
CA LEU A 244 17.95 1.41 -8.58
C LEU A 244 16.95 2.10 -7.63
N LYS A 245 16.30 1.35 -6.74
CA LYS A 245 15.37 1.92 -5.76
C LYS A 245 16.04 3.01 -4.92
N LYS A 246 17.29 2.81 -4.55
CA LYS A 246 18.12 3.76 -3.81
C LYS A 246 18.41 5.03 -4.59
N ARG A 247 18.75 4.92 -5.88
CA ARG A 247 19.14 6.05 -6.75
C ARG A 247 17.97 6.92 -7.19
N LEU A 248 16.76 6.41 -7.15
CA LEU A 248 15.57 7.15 -7.56
C LEU A 248 15.02 7.97 -6.40
N VAL A 249 15.33 9.28 -6.42
CA VAL A 249 14.82 10.27 -5.46
C VAL A 249 13.54 10.91 -5.99
N PHE A 250 12.71 11.43 -5.08
CA PHE A 250 11.49 12.15 -5.47
C PHE A 250 11.79 13.25 -6.51
N PRO A 251 11.01 13.39 -7.61
CA PRO A 251 9.72 12.74 -7.91
C PRO A 251 9.81 11.37 -8.60
N LEU A 252 11.00 10.79 -8.74
CA LEU A 252 11.20 9.48 -9.36
C LEU A 252 10.97 8.36 -8.35
N SER A 253 10.55 7.22 -8.88
CA SER A 253 10.44 5.94 -8.16
C SER A 253 10.38 4.81 -9.20
N PRO A 254 10.61 3.55 -8.84
CA PRO A 254 10.55 2.44 -9.79
C PRO A 254 9.24 2.35 -10.57
N SER A 255 8.12 2.88 -10.06
CA SER A 255 6.86 2.93 -10.82
C SER A 255 6.92 3.80 -12.08
N ARG A 256 7.94 4.65 -12.23
CA ARG A 256 8.17 5.44 -13.45
C ARG A 256 8.89 4.64 -14.54
N ALA A 257 9.53 3.52 -14.17
CA ALA A 257 10.22 2.62 -15.10
C ALA A 257 9.26 1.62 -15.80
N LYS A 258 7.96 1.83 -15.70
CA LYS A 258 6.94 0.96 -16.30
C LYS A 258 5.65 1.67 -16.62
N GLY A 259 4.89 1.10 -17.57
CA GLY A 259 3.48 1.36 -17.77
C GLY A 259 2.59 0.72 -16.69
N ASN A 260 1.27 0.78 -16.89
CA ASN A 260 0.35 0.07 -16.02
C ASN A 260 0.44 -1.45 -16.22
N ARG A 261 -0.18 -2.22 -15.33
CA ARG A 261 -0.10 -3.69 -15.34
C ARG A 261 -0.58 -4.33 -16.64
N ALA A 262 -1.56 -3.73 -17.32
CA ALA A 262 -2.14 -4.28 -18.54
C ALA A 262 -1.20 -4.22 -19.75
N ILE A 263 -0.22 -3.31 -19.72
CA ILE A 263 0.74 -3.10 -20.81
C ILE A 263 2.19 -3.48 -20.43
N PHE A 264 2.41 -4.00 -19.20
CA PHE A 264 3.73 -4.34 -18.70
C PHE A 264 4.37 -5.43 -19.57
N ASN A 265 5.53 -5.12 -20.16
CA ASN A 265 6.25 -5.97 -21.11
C ASN A 265 7.46 -6.63 -20.46
N GLU A 266 7.27 -7.85 -19.96
CA GLU A 266 8.36 -8.64 -19.35
C GLU A 266 9.42 -9.03 -20.38
N ASP A 267 9.00 -9.44 -21.59
CA ASP A 267 9.92 -9.92 -22.63
C ASP A 267 10.89 -8.84 -23.08
N GLY A 268 10.45 -7.59 -23.24
CA GLY A 268 11.31 -6.47 -23.57
C GLY A 268 12.41 -6.26 -22.53
N ARG A 269 12.07 -6.44 -21.24
CA ARG A 269 13.04 -6.34 -20.15
C ARG A 269 14.03 -7.49 -20.13
N ARG A 270 13.58 -8.73 -20.38
CA ARG A 270 14.48 -9.88 -20.54
C ARG A 270 15.46 -9.68 -21.70
N LEU A 271 14.96 -9.18 -22.83
CA LEU A 271 15.80 -8.85 -23.98
C LEU A 271 16.81 -7.74 -23.68
N ALA A 272 16.47 -6.77 -22.85
CA ALA A 272 17.39 -5.72 -22.39
C ALA A 272 18.37 -6.23 -21.30
N GLY A 273 18.22 -7.48 -20.82
CA GLY A 273 19.17 -8.11 -19.90
C GLY A 273 18.81 -8.06 -18.42
N PHE A 274 17.61 -7.63 -18.04
CA PHE A 274 17.15 -7.72 -16.65
C PHE A 274 16.86 -9.16 -16.24
N ASP A 275 17.18 -9.50 -14.99
CA ASP A 275 16.83 -10.79 -14.40
C ASP A 275 15.35 -10.85 -13.99
N ASP A 276 14.86 -12.08 -13.79
CA ASP A 276 13.45 -12.32 -13.45
C ASP A 276 13.07 -11.78 -12.08
N ASP A 277 13.98 -11.69 -11.10
CA ASP A 277 13.72 -11.10 -9.79
C ASP A 277 13.46 -9.59 -9.90
N TYR A 278 14.29 -8.88 -10.64
CA TYR A 278 14.10 -7.46 -10.94
C TYR A 278 12.76 -7.21 -11.65
N ILE A 279 12.49 -7.96 -12.73
CA ILE A 279 11.25 -7.82 -13.53
C ILE A 279 10.03 -8.04 -12.66
N ARG A 280 10.05 -9.06 -11.82
CA ARG A 280 8.97 -9.40 -10.90
C ARG A 280 8.75 -8.32 -9.84
N ARG A 281 9.81 -7.81 -9.20
CA ARG A 281 9.74 -6.71 -8.25
C ARG A 281 9.18 -5.44 -8.89
N LEU A 282 9.66 -5.09 -10.08
CA LEU A 282 9.17 -3.94 -10.83
C LEU A 282 7.69 -4.10 -11.20
N SER A 283 7.26 -5.28 -11.69
CA SER A 283 5.86 -5.53 -12.04
C SER A 283 4.92 -5.33 -10.86
N LEU A 284 5.37 -5.73 -9.66
CA LEU A 284 4.62 -5.63 -8.40
C LEU A 284 4.72 -4.24 -7.75
N PHE A 285 5.74 -3.46 -8.08
CA PHE A 285 5.93 -2.15 -7.46
C PHE A 285 4.87 -1.16 -7.93
N GLU A 286 4.13 -0.59 -6.99
CA GLU A 286 3.15 0.44 -7.27
C GLU A 286 3.39 1.66 -6.38
N ARG A 287 3.43 2.83 -7.01
CA ARG A 287 3.65 4.08 -6.29
C ARG A 287 2.36 4.65 -5.75
N SER A 288 2.46 5.31 -4.58
CA SER A 288 1.50 6.28 -4.05
C SER A 288 1.12 7.35 -5.10
N LYS A 289 -0.17 7.65 -5.19
CA LYS A 289 -0.71 8.74 -6.01
C LYS A 289 -0.60 10.10 -5.32
N GLY A 290 0.44 10.33 -4.52
CA GLY A 290 0.71 11.62 -3.89
C GLY A 290 0.19 11.78 -2.45
N ARG A 291 -0.34 10.72 -1.82
CA ARG A 291 -0.67 10.70 -0.40
C ARG A 291 0.56 10.33 0.42
N THR A 292 0.76 11.01 1.54
CA THR A 292 1.76 10.63 2.54
C THR A 292 1.34 9.30 3.18
N PRO A 293 2.20 8.25 3.19
CA PRO A 293 1.83 6.92 3.67
C PRO A 293 1.69 6.87 5.19
N ASN A 294 0.74 6.06 5.67
CA ASN A 294 0.74 5.57 7.04
C ASN A 294 1.66 4.36 7.16
N VAL A 295 2.19 4.14 8.36
CA VAL A 295 2.98 2.95 8.70
C VAL A 295 2.19 2.10 9.67
N TYR A 296 1.92 0.85 9.31
CA TYR A 296 1.17 -0.10 10.11
C TYR A 296 2.08 -1.14 10.75
N TRP A 297 1.77 -1.51 12.00
CA TRP A 297 2.51 -2.51 12.78
C TRP A 297 1.57 -3.46 13.51
N PHE A 298 1.85 -4.78 13.42
CA PHE A 298 1.05 -5.82 14.05
C PHE A 298 1.62 -6.25 15.39
N ASN A 299 0.96 -5.82 16.49
CA ASN A 299 1.27 -6.15 17.88
C ASN A 299 0.02 -6.59 18.65
N PRO A 300 -0.59 -7.74 18.29
CA PRO A 300 -1.85 -8.20 18.89
C PRO A 300 -1.71 -8.62 20.36
N ASP A 301 -0.49 -8.72 20.86
CA ASP A 301 -0.14 -9.07 22.23
C ASP A 301 -0.06 -7.85 23.19
N THR A 302 -0.45 -6.66 22.71
CA THR A 302 -0.40 -5.39 23.44
C THR A 302 -1.04 -5.49 24.83
N GLU A 303 -2.25 -6.06 24.96
CA GLU A 303 -2.94 -6.16 26.25
C GLU A 303 -2.19 -7.02 27.27
N ASN A 304 -1.48 -8.07 26.81
CA ASN A 304 -0.63 -8.87 27.69
C ASN A 304 0.58 -8.08 28.20
N ARG A 305 1.14 -7.20 27.36
CA ARG A 305 2.22 -6.29 27.74
C ARG A 305 1.74 -5.25 28.74
N ILE A 306 0.58 -4.66 28.48
CA ILE A 306 -0.09 -3.69 29.35
C ILE A 306 -0.39 -4.28 30.73
N ALA A 307 -0.92 -5.50 30.79
CA ALA A 307 -1.23 -6.19 32.04
C ALA A 307 0.01 -6.38 32.94
N ARG A 308 1.20 -6.46 32.37
CA ARG A 308 2.46 -6.70 33.09
C ARG A 308 3.28 -5.44 33.33
N HIS A 309 3.04 -4.39 32.56
CA HIS A 309 3.80 -3.13 32.72
C HIS A 309 3.78 -2.62 34.18
N PRO A 310 4.91 -2.16 34.76
CA PRO A 310 6.22 -1.96 34.12
C PRO A 310 7.15 -3.20 34.12
N ARG A 311 6.69 -4.36 34.56
CA ARG A 311 7.49 -5.59 34.57
C ARG A 311 7.70 -6.12 33.13
N PRO A 312 8.87 -6.66 32.80
CA PRO A 312 9.09 -7.32 31.51
C PRO A 312 8.08 -8.44 31.26
N TRP A 313 7.58 -8.52 30.04
CA TRP A 313 6.70 -9.60 29.62
C TRP A 313 7.31 -10.35 28.43
N HIS A 314 7.30 -11.67 28.51
CA HIS A 314 7.74 -12.54 27.44
C HIS A 314 6.57 -13.37 26.93
N PRO A 315 6.30 -13.38 25.58
CA PRO A 315 5.23 -14.14 25.02
C PRO A 315 5.45 -15.66 25.20
N THR A 316 4.36 -16.39 25.46
CA THR A 316 4.40 -17.85 25.34
C THR A 316 4.59 -18.24 23.88
N ALA A 317 5.07 -19.47 23.60
CA ALA A 317 5.24 -19.93 22.22
C ALA A 317 3.96 -19.82 21.37
N ARG A 318 2.78 -20.02 21.98
CA ARG A 318 1.49 -19.85 21.30
C ARG A 318 1.23 -18.39 20.92
N ILE A 319 1.48 -17.45 21.83
CA ILE A 319 1.28 -16.01 21.56
C ILE A 319 2.29 -15.54 20.50
N GLN A 320 3.53 -16.01 20.60
CA GLN A 320 4.55 -15.70 19.60
C GLN A 320 4.13 -16.17 18.21
N SER A 321 3.58 -17.41 18.10
CA SER A 321 3.04 -17.89 16.82
C SER A 321 1.88 -17.03 16.30
N VAL A 322 0.95 -16.59 17.16
CA VAL A 322 -0.11 -15.66 16.74
C VAL A 322 0.45 -14.37 16.16
N VAL A 323 1.49 -13.81 16.81
CA VAL A 323 2.13 -12.56 16.35
C VAL A 323 2.84 -12.76 15.02
N GLU A 324 3.56 -13.87 14.82
CA GLU A 324 4.39 -14.10 13.64
C GLU A 324 3.60 -14.66 12.45
N ASP A 325 2.68 -15.60 12.69
CA ASP A 325 1.93 -16.26 11.62
C ASP A 325 0.85 -15.37 11.02
N LEU A 326 0.28 -14.46 11.84
CA LEU A 326 -0.83 -13.61 11.42
C LEU A 326 -0.42 -12.17 11.09
N GLU A 327 0.87 -11.82 11.13
CA GLU A 327 1.29 -10.42 10.98
C GLU A 327 0.88 -9.78 9.64
N ILE A 328 0.75 -10.57 8.57
CA ILE A 328 0.30 -10.07 7.27
C ILE A 328 -1.14 -9.50 7.29
N VAL A 329 -1.97 -9.88 8.28
CA VAL A 329 -3.36 -9.39 8.33
C VAL A 329 -3.43 -7.86 8.50
N ILE A 330 -2.39 -7.23 9.06
CA ILE A 330 -2.30 -5.78 9.18
C ILE A 330 -2.31 -5.08 7.80
N ALA A 331 -1.81 -5.76 6.77
CA ALA A 331 -1.77 -5.23 5.41
C ALA A 331 -3.16 -4.98 4.82
N PHE A 332 -4.18 -5.70 5.29
CA PHE A 332 -5.55 -5.53 4.80
C PHE A 332 -6.28 -4.34 5.46
N LEU A 333 -5.69 -3.72 6.48
CA LEU A 333 -6.13 -2.43 7.04
C LEU A 333 -5.52 -1.24 6.28
N ALA A 334 -4.40 -1.48 5.61
CA ALA A 334 -3.63 -0.48 4.92
C ALA A 334 -4.14 -0.24 3.49
N LYS A 335 -4.01 0.97 3.00
CA LYS A 335 -4.24 1.29 1.59
C LYS A 335 -2.99 0.93 0.77
N ARG A 336 -3.14 0.88 -0.57
CA ARG A 336 -2.04 0.62 -1.50
C ARG A 336 -0.80 1.48 -1.24
N ASP A 337 -1.01 2.72 -0.82
CA ASP A 337 0.03 3.72 -0.62
C ASP A 337 0.68 3.68 0.77
N ASP A 338 0.14 2.89 1.67
CA ASP A 338 0.64 2.73 3.02
C ASP A 338 1.76 1.68 3.09
N ILE A 339 2.36 1.55 4.25
CA ILE A 339 3.45 0.62 4.52
C ILE A 339 3.01 -0.32 5.63
N ALA A 340 3.01 -1.62 5.35
CA ALA A 340 2.87 -2.66 6.37
C ALA A 340 4.25 -3.11 6.81
N THR A 341 4.58 -2.84 8.07
CA THR A 341 5.84 -3.26 8.67
C THR A 341 5.67 -4.62 9.30
N LEU A 342 6.43 -5.59 8.82
CA LEU A 342 6.36 -6.98 9.24
C LEU A 342 7.72 -7.44 9.76
N ARG A 343 7.73 -8.41 10.64
CA ARG A 343 8.95 -9.10 11.08
C ARG A 343 9.51 -9.95 9.94
N ARG A 344 8.60 -10.57 9.19
CA ARG A 344 8.90 -11.47 8.07
C ARG A 344 8.00 -11.16 6.87
N PRO A 345 8.41 -10.26 5.98
CA PRO A 345 7.64 -9.95 4.78
C PRO A 345 7.30 -11.22 3.97
N PRO A 346 6.12 -11.27 3.33
CA PRO A 346 5.72 -12.40 2.52
C PRO A 346 6.59 -12.54 1.27
N SER A 347 6.67 -13.76 0.74
CA SER A 347 7.35 -14.03 -0.51
C SER A 347 6.67 -13.30 -1.68
N LEU A 348 7.44 -13.03 -2.74
CA LEU A 348 6.88 -12.42 -3.96
C LEU A 348 5.79 -13.30 -4.57
N THR A 349 5.95 -14.63 -4.50
CA THR A 349 4.94 -15.59 -4.96
C THR A 349 3.61 -15.43 -4.21
N HIS A 350 3.66 -15.28 -2.89
CA HIS A 350 2.47 -15.07 -2.08
C HIS A 350 1.81 -13.70 -2.36
N ILE A 351 2.61 -12.64 -2.51
CA ILE A 351 2.11 -11.31 -2.91
C ILE A 351 1.40 -11.38 -4.27
N GLU A 352 1.98 -12.05 -5.26
CA GLU A 352 1.36 -12.26 -6.57
C GLU A 352 0.04 -13.03 -6.47
N LYS A 353 0.02 -14.11 -5.67
CA LYS A 353 -1.20 -14.90 -5.43
C LYS A 353 -2.33 -14.00 -4.93
N LEU A 354 -2.09 -13.23 -3.87
CA LEU A 354 -3.10 -12.34 -3.28
C LEU A 354 -3.56 -11.25 -4.28
N ARG A 355 -2.63 -10.69 -5.08
CA ARG A 355 -2.97 -9.70 -6.11
C ARG A 355 -3.74 -10.29 -7.28
N ARG A 356 -3.44 -11.52 -7.71
CA ARG A 356 -4.23 -12.23 -8.72
C ARG A 356 -5.67 -12.47 -8.26
N ALA A 357 -5.86 -12.70 -6.97
CA ALA A 357 -7.17 -12.78 -6.34
C ALA A 357 -7.88 -11.40 -6.24
N GLY A 358 -7.30 -10.31 -6.73
CA GLY A 358 -7.90 -8.98 -6.72
C GLY A 358 -7.72 -8.21 -5.41
N LEU A 359 -6.93 -8.72 -4.46
CA LEU A 359 -6.67 -8.02 -3.19
C LEU A 359 -5.64 -6.90 -3.38
N THR A 360 -5.94 -5.76 -2.77
CA THR A 360 -5.04 -4.61 -2.74
C THR A 360 -4.09 -4.75 -1.55
N LEU A 361 -2.80 -4.63 -1.82
CA LEU A 361 -1.75 -4.75 -0.81
C LEU A 361 -0.92 -3.46 -0.75
N PRO A 362 -0.46 -3.06 0.46
CA PRO A 362 0.46 -1.94 0.65
C PRO A 362 1.91 -2.29 0.24
N GLU A 363 2.83 -1.36 0.46
CA GLU A 363 4.25 -1.65 0.47
C GLU A 363 4.59 -2.47 1.72
N PHE A 364 5.45 -3.49 1.58
CA PHE A 364 5.94 -4.28 2.70
C PHE A 364 7.37 -3.85 3.06
N GLY A 365 7.66 -3.73 4.35
CA GLY A 365 8.98 -3.43 4.87
C GLY A 365 9.22 -4.08 6.23
N THR A 366 10.47 -4.13 6.68
CA THR A 366 10.85 -4.55 8.04
C THR A 366 11.15 -3.35 8.91
N VAL A 367 11.25 -3.54 10.24
CA VAL A 367 11.70 -2.48 11.16
C VAL A 367 13.09 -1.97 10.76
N LYS A 368 13.97 -2.87 10.29
CA LYS A 368 15.29 -2.51 9.79
C LYS A 368 15.22 -1.59 8.55
N ASP A 369 14.30 -1.89 7.62
CA ASP A 369 14.11 -1.03 6.45
C ASP A 369 13.61 0.37 6.85
N LEU A 370 12.70 0.45 7.82
CA LEU A 370 12.18 1.72 8.35
C LEU A 370 13.25 2.55 9.06
N SER A 371 14.23 1.92 9.69
CA SER A 371 15.35 2.60 10.37
C SER A 371 16.45 3.07 9.42
N ASP A 372 16.44 2.65 8.15
CA ASP A 372 17.40 3.11 7.15
C ASP A 372 17.28 4.64 6.93
N PRO A 373 18.41 5.38 6.86
CA PRO A 373 18.40 6.83 6.62
C PRO A 373 17.61 7.25 5.39
N GLU A 374 17.61 6.45 4.34
CA GLU A 374 16.86 6.73 3.10
C GLU A 374 15.35 6.60 3.30
N PHE A 375 14.91 5.64 4.10
CA PHE A 375 13.52 5.53 4.46
C PHE A 375 13.08 6.72 5.33
N ARG A 376 13.93 7.16 6.28
CA ARG A 376 13.68 8.33 7.14
C ARG A 376 13.55 9.63 6.35
N ALA A 377 14.18 9.74 5.18
CA ALA A 377 14.00 10.89 4.28
C ALA A 377 12.60 10.94 3.62
N ARG A 378 11.82 9.87 3.71
CA ARG A 378 10.43 9.84 3.22
C ARG A 378 9.52 10.58 4.21
N LYS A 379 8.63 11.44 3.68
CA LYS A 379 7.55 12.00 4.48
C LYS A 379 6.52 10.93 4.79
N LEU A 380 6.25 10.73 6.06
CA LEU A 380 5.23 9.81 6.57
C LEU A 380 4.05 10.61 7.13
N HIS A 381 2.86 10.01 7.18
CA HIS A 381 1.69 10.61 7.78
C HIS A 381 1.56 10.18 9.24
N GLU A 382 1.15 8.95 9.50
CA GLU A 382 0.84 8.47 10.85
C GLU A 382 1.38 7.05 11.06
N PHE A 383 1.88 6.77 12.26
CA PHE A 383 2.16 5.43 12.72
C PHE A 383 0.90 4.81 13.34
N ARG A 384 0.48 3.67 12.81
CA ARG A 384 -0.76 2.98 13.18
C ARG A 384 -0.47 1.55 13.67
N PRO A 385 -0.09 1.37 14.94
CA PRO A 385 0.04 0.04 15.53
C PRO A 385 -1.31 -0.63 15.67
N TRP A 386 -1.31 -1.97 15.79
CA TRP A 386 -2.53 -2.72 16.10
C TRP A 386 -3.17 -2.25 17.40
N GLY A 387 -2.37 -2.07 18.44
CA GLY A 387 -2.79 -1.48 19.69
C GLY A 387 -1.67 -0.63 20.31
N LEU A 388 -2.03 0.38 21.08
CA LEU A 388 -1.07 1.20 21.83
C LEU A 388 -0.38 0.35 22.89
N GLY A 389 0.91 0.52 23.06
CA GLY A 389 1.69 -0.23 24.02
C GLY A 389 2.91 0.54 24.52
N PRO A 390 3.38 0.23 25.74
CA PRO A 390 4.48 0.95 26.37
C PRO A 390 5.85 0.78 25.66
N ASP A 391 5.99 -0.26 24.83
CA ASP A 391 7.20 -0.61 24.10
C ASP A 391 7.33 0.04 22.71
N LEU A 392 6.25 0.66 22.23
CA LEU A 392 6.24 1.22 20.87
C LEU A 392 7.14 2.44 20.71
N ALA A 393 7.16 3.31 21.71
CA ALA A 393 8.00 4.51 21.68
C ALA A 393 9.49 4.15 21.58
N GLU A 394 9.94 3.11 22.28
CA GLU A 394 11.33 2.64 22.23
C GLU A 394 11.68 2.10 20.82
N SER A 395 10.79 1.31 20.21
CA SER A 395 11.05 0.66 18.93
C SER A 395 10.87 1.58 17.72
N PHE A 396 10.02 2.60 17.80
CA PHE A 396 9.56 3.39 16.65
C PHE A 396 9.65 4.92 16.83
N SER A 397 10.33 5.43 17.88
CA SER A 397 10.48 6.88 18.11
C SER A 397 11.05 7.64 16.91
N PHE A 398 11.90 6.99 16.11
CA PHE A 398 12.49 7.57 14.90
C PHE A 398 11.44 7.97 13.84
N LEU A 399 10.24 7.39 13.86
CA LEU A 399 9.16 7.76 12.94
C LEU A 399 8.62 9.18 13.20
N SER A 400 8.78 9.70 14.42
CA SER A 400 8.36 11.08 14.74
C SER A 400 9.13 12.12 13.93
N GLU A 401 10.39 11.86 13.59
CA GLU A 401 11.24 12.76 12.81
C GLU A 401 10.80 12.84 11.32
N SER A 402 10.24 11.75 10.80
CA SER A 402 9.81 11.64 9.41
C SER A 402 8.34 12.04 9.19
N SER A 403 7.63 12.39 10.26
CA SER A 403 6.19 12.59 10.24
C SER A 403 5.79 14.04 10.16
N SER A 404 4.73 14.32 9.40
CA SER A 404 4.15 15.67 9.25
C SER A 404 3.08 16.01 10.29
N VAL A 405 2.69 15.04 11.11
CA VAL A 405 1.65 15.18 12.16
C VAL A 405 2.12 14.54 13.45
N PRO A 406 1.55 14.95 14.60
CA PRO A 406 1.78 14.24 15.87
C PRO A 406 1.52 12.73 15.72
N GLN A 407 2.29 11.90 16.43
CA GLN A 407 2.21 10.46 16.35
C GLN A 407 1.46 9.87 17.55
N PRO A 408 0.11 9.85 17.58
CA PRO A 408 -0.66 9.31 18.70
C PRO A 408 -0.35 7.82 18.95
N GLY A 409 0.01 7.08 17.89
CA GLY A 409 0.42 5.68 17.98
C GLY A 409 1.71 5.43 18.78
N LEU A 410 2.49 6.47 19.12
CA LEU A 410 3.69 6.39 19.94
C LEU A 410 3.51 6.96 21.35
N ILE A 411 2.33 7.51 21.66
CA ILE A 411 2.06 8.11 22.95
C ILE A 411 1.53 7.05 23.91
N TRP A 412 2.28 6.78 24.96
CA TRP A 412 1.89 5.92 26.07
C TRP A 412 1.92 6.69 27.38
N THR A 413 0.85 6.58 28.16
CA THR A 413 0.73 7.13 29.53
C THR A 413 0.00 6.13 30.42
N ASP A 414 0.08 6.30 31.73
CA ASP A 414 -0.64 5.43 32.65
C ASP A 414 -2.17 5.51 32.43
N SER A 415 -2.69 6.66 32.03
CA SER A 415 -4.12 6.79 31.67
C SER A 415 -4.49 5.97 30.41
N THR A 416 -3.55 5.76 29.49
CA THR A 416 -3.79 4.90 28.30
C THR A 416 -4.07 3.45 28.72
N ARG A 417 -3.52 2.99 29.84
CA ARG A 417 -3.75 1.65 30.40
C ARG A 417 -5.23 1.41 30.71
N GLU A 418 -5.94 2.42 31.21
CA GLU A 418 -7.35 2.31 31.59
C GLU A 418 -8.26 2.00 30.39
N LEU A 419 -7.89 2.48 29.19
CA LEU A 419 -8.65 2.19 27.96
C LEU A 419 -8.77 0.69 27.67
N PHE A 420 -7.81 -0.11 28.12
CA PHE A 420 -7.77 -1.56 27.91
C PHE A 420 -8.34 -2.36 29.08
N SER A 421 -8.70 -1.69 30.19
CA SER A 421 -9.23 -2.33 31.39
C SER A 421 -10.76 -2.46 31.33
N LYS A 422 -11.27 -3.72 31.25
CA LYS A 422 -12.70 -4.00 31.27
C LYS A 422 -13.40 -3.43 32.52
N ALA A 423 -12.68 -3.42 33.66
CA ALA A 423 -13.18 -2.82 34.91
C ALA A 423 -13.32 -1.29 34.77
N ALA A 424 -12.31 -0.59 34.27
CA ALA A 424 -12.39 0.85 34.06
C ALA A 424 -13.44 1.23 33.01
N GLN A 425 -13.57 0.43 31.93
CA GLN A 425 -14.63 0.62 30.92
C GLN A 425 -16.02 0.55 31.52
N SER A 426 -16.28 -0.45 32.38
CA SER A 426 -17.58 -0.62 33.00
C SER A 426 -17.91 0.47 34.02
N GLU A 427 -16.90 1.02 34.71
CA GLU A 427 -17.08 2.16 35.62
C GLU A 427 -17.31 3.47 34.85
N ALA A 428 -16.66 3.66 33.73
CA ALA A 428 -16.81 4.86 32.91
C ALA A 428 -18.13 4.90 32.14
N LEU A 429 -18.67 3.73 31.75
CA LEU A 429 -19.83 3.58 30.87
C LEU A 429 -20.87 2.58 31.46
N PRO A 430 -21.35 2.80 32.72
CA PRO A 430 -22.14 1.79 33.42
C PRO A 430 -23.44 1.42 32.71
N GLU A 431 -24.08 2.37 32.05
CA GLU A 431 -25.36 2.12 31.33
C GLU A 431 -25.15 1.14 30.14
N ALA A 432 -24.01 1.23 29.46
CA ALA A 432 -23.70 0.36 28.32
C ALA A 432 -23.32 -1.07 28.77
N PHE A 433 -22.59 -1.16 29.89
CA PHE A 433 -22.14 -2.44 30.44
C PHE A 433 -23.25 -3.09 31.32
N GLY A 434 -24.27 -2.36 31.76
CA GLY A 434 -25.35 -2.86 32.64
C GLY A 434 -24.78 -3.46 33.93
N THR A 435 -25.48 -4.47 34.49
CA THR A 435 -25.06 -5.10 35.75
C THR A 435 -23.68 -5.74 35.61
N CYS A 436 -22.69 -5.16 36.28
CA CYS A 436 -21.34 -5.72 36.40
C CYS A 436 -20.64 -5.12 37.63
N PHE A 437 -19.67 -5.85 38.17
CA PHE A 437 -18.99 -5.54 39.42
C PHE A 437 -17.50 -5.58 39.22
N PRO A 438 -16.82 -4.40 39.16
CA PRO A 438 -15.35 -4.33 39.25
C PRO A 438 -14.89 -4.73 40.66
N VAL A 439 -14.00 -5.71 40.72
CA VAL A 439 -13.51 -6.30 41.98
C VAL A 439 -11.99 -6.12 42.06
N ARG A 440 -11.53 -5.23 42.96
CA ARG A 440 -10.10 -4.95 43.19
C ARG A 440 -9.64 -5.41 44.58
N SER A 441 -10.58 -5.63 45.50
CA SER A 441 -10.32 -6.05 46.87
C SER A 441 -11.22 -7.24 47.27
N GLN A 442 -10.91 -7.83 48.41
CA GLN A 442 -11.77 -8.87 49.01
C GLN A 442 -13.14 -8.31 49.36
N THR A 443 -13.19 -7.09 49.88
CA THR A 443 -14.46 -6.40 50.23
C THR A 443 -15.34 -6.17 49.00
N ASP A 444 -14.73 -5.79 47.86
CA ASP A 444 -15.49 -5.65 46.61
C ASP A 444 -16.06 -6.97 46.16
N LEU A 445 -15.29 -8.07 46.31
CA LEU A 445 -15.74 -9.42 45.97
C LEU A 445 -16.96 -9.84 46.82
N GLU A 446 -16.87 -9.64 48.13
CA GLU A 446 -17.97 -9.94 49.08
C GLU A 446 -19.23 -9.13 48.76
N SER A 447 -19.07 -7.83 48.50
CA SER A 447 -20.16 -6.95 48.11
C SER A 447 -20.80 -7.39 46.80
N ALA A 448 -19.99 -7.77 45.79
CA ALA A 448 -20.48 -8.27 44.50
C ALA A 448 -21.24 -9.58 44.66
N VAL A 449 -20.76 -10.52 45.49
CA VAL A 449 -21.44 -11.78 45.80
C VAL A 449 -22.80 -11.52 46.42
N THR A 450 -22.87 -10.62 47.43
CA THR A 450 -24.13 -10.26 48.10
C THR A 450 -25.15 -9.68 47.11
N SER A 451 -24.72 -8.72 46.29
CA SER A 451 -25.59 -8.13 45.29
C SER A 451 -26.10 -9.10 44.22
N LEU A 452 -25.24 -10.02 43.78
CA LEU A 452 -25.60 -11.06 42.81
C LEU A 452 -26.62 -12.07 43.44
N GLU A 453 -26.48 -12.36 44.71
CA GLU A 453 -27.43 -13.22 45.46
C GLU A 453 -28.82 -12.55 45.59
N GLU A 454 -28.84 -11.30 46.01
CA GLU A 454 -30.07 -10.51 46.15
C GLU A 454 -30.85 -10.38 44.83
N ASN A 455 -30.11 -10.33 43.70
CA ASN A 455 -30.72 -10.29 42.38
C ASN A 455 -31.00 -11.67 41.77
N GLY A 456 -30.83 -12.77 42.53
CA GLY A 456 -31.17 -14.12 42.10
C GLY A 456 -30.33 -14.66 40.95
N VAL A 457 -29.11 -14.13 40.75
CA VAL A 457 -28.24 -14.52 39.67
C VAL A 457 -27.70 -15.94 39.93
N ARG A 458 -27.94 -16.87 38.97
CA ARG A 458 -27.53 -18.29 39.10
C ARG A 458 -26.17 -18.60 38.56
N GLU A 459 -25.77 -17.90 37.49
CA GLU A 459 -24.51 -18.14 36.77
C GLU A 459 -23.81 -16.79 36.53
N ILE A 460 -22.51 -16.80 36.72
CA ILE A 460 -21.66 -15.61 36.70
C ILE A 460 -20.52 -15.81 35.72
N GLN A 461 -20.22 -14.78 34.98
CA GLN A 461 -19.01 -14.65 34.15
C GLN A 461 -17.96 -13.87 34.90
N ILE A 462 -16.79 -14.45 35.16
CA ILE A 462 -15.61 -13.75 35.64
C ILE A 462 -14.71 -13.42 34.47
N LYS A 463 -14.24 -12.18 34.39
CA LYS A 463 -13.30 -11.70 33.36
C LYS A 463 -12.07 -11.08 34.00
N ARG A 464 -10.89 -11.32 33.43
CA ARG A 464 -9.69 -10.54 33.75
C ARG A 464 -9.77 -9.16 33.12
N PRO A 465 -9.24 -8.11 33.77
CA PRO A 465 -9.32 -6.74 33.23
C PRO A 465 -8.61 -6.60 31.88
N TYR A 466 -7.46 -7.26 31.71
CA TYR A 466 -6.68 -7.25 30.48
C TYR A 466 -6.63 -8.68 29.93
N SER A 467 -7.38 -8.94 28.87
CA SER A 467 -7.38 -10.25 28.21
C SER A 467 -7.91 -10.16 26.78
N THR A 468 -7.36 -10.94 25.88
CA THR A 468 -7.72 -10.99 24.46
C THR A 468 -8.38 -12.33 24.09
N ALA A 469 -9.23 -12.32 23.07
CA ALA A 469 -9.77 -13.49 22.38
C ALA A 469 -10.44 -14.53 23.30
N GLY A 470 -11.19 -14.09 24.31
CA GLY A 470 -11.84 -14.99 25.26
C GLY A 470 -10.90 -15.63 26.31
N GLY A 471 -9.62 -15.30 26.26
CA GLY A 471 -8.67 -15.71 27.29
C GLY A 471 -8.93 -15.00 28.61
N GLY A 472 -8.99 -15.79 29.72
CA GLY A 472 -9.20 -15.19 31.05
C GLY A 472 -10.66 -15.00 31.46
N MET A 473 -11.62 -15.57 30.72
CA MET A 473 -13.02 -15.70 31.11
C MET A 473 -13.26 -17.04 31.79
N LYS A 474 -14.11 -17.03 32.84
CA LYS A 474 -14.55 -18.23 33.51
C LYS A 474 -16.03 -18.12 33.88
N ARG A 475 -16.83 -19.09 33.49
CA ARG A 475 -18.23 -19.25 33.93
C ARG A 475 -18.26 -20.02 35.22
N LEU A 476 -18.99 -19.56 36.20
CA LEU A 476 -19.20 -20.18 37.48
C LEU A 476 -20.69 -20.23 37.81
N THR A 477 -21.12 -21.26 38.49
CA THR A 477 -22.39 -21.26 39.24
C THR A 477 -22.26 -20.35 40.46
N PHE A 478 -23.38 -19.92 41.01
CA PHE A 478 -23.36 -19.06 42.20
C PHE A 478 -22.68 -19.75 43.41
N GLY A 479 -22.88 -21.08 43.56
CA GLY A 479 -22.18 -21.87 44.61
C GLY A 479 -20.67 -21.90 44.44
N GLU A 480 -20.20 -22.03 43.21
CA GLU A 480 -18.75 -21.98 42.89
C GLU A 480 -18.16 -20.58 43.11
N LEU A 481 -18.96 -19.51 42.86
CA LEU A 481 -18.55 -18.15 43.13
C LEU A 481 -18.37 -17.91 44.64
N LYS A 482 -19.31 -18.40 45.48
CA LYS A 482 -19.17 -18.34 46.94
C LYS A 482 -17.90 -19.04 47.41
N ALA A 483 -17.70 -20.26 46.97
CA ALA A 483 -16.46 -20.98 47.29
C ALA A 483 -15.18 -20.28 46.81
N PHE A 484 -15.22 -19.61 45.65
CA PHE A 484 -14.13 -18.77 45.16
C PHE A 484 -13.90 -17.55 46.06
N ALA A 485 -14.97 -16.89 46.55
CA ALA A 485 -14.90 -15.74 47.44
C ALA A 485 -14.37 -16.12 48.83
N ASP A 486 -14.80 -17.28 49.38
CA ASP A 486 -14.32 -17.83 50.64
C ASP A 486 -12.83 -18.18 50.62
N GLY A 487 -12.34 -18.63 49.44
CA GLY A 487 -10.93 -18.89 49.19
C GLY A 487 -10.03 -17.64 49.09
N GLY A 488 -10.64 -16.48 49.07
CA GLY A 488 -10.02 -15.19 48.96
C GLY A 488 -9.48 -14.85 47.56
N MET A 489 -9.42 -13.55 47.28
CA MET A 489 -8.87 -13.03 46.04
C MET A 489 -7.36 -13.27 45.97
N LYS A 490 -6.91 -14.01 44.93
CA LYS A 490 -5.48 -14.31 44.75
C LYS A 490 -4.69 -13.01 44.49
N GLU A 491 -3.49 -12.95 45.08
CA GLU A 491 -2.60 -11.77 44.94
C GLU A 491 -2.33 -11.42 43.48
N LYS A 492 -2.18 -12.45 42.63
CA LYS A 492 -2.03 -12.27 41.19
C LYS A 492 -3.19 -11.51 40.54
N ALA A 493 -4.43 -11.74 40.97
CA ALA A 493 -5.60 -11.02 40.43
C ALA A 493 -5.57 -9.54 40.85
N LYS A 494 -5.12 -9.24 42.07
CA LYS A 494 -4.95 -7.87 42.56
C LYS A 494 -3.84 -7.13 41.78
N GLU A 495 -2.70 -7.79 41.57
CA GLU A 495 -1.59 -7.24 40.79
C GLU A 495 -1.96 -6.97 39.32
N GLU A 496 -2.85 -7.75 38.75
CA GLU A 496 -3.34 -7.58 37.38
C GLU A 496 -4.49 -6.55 37.25
N GLY A 497 -4.84 -5.82 38.32
CA GLY A 497 -5.86 -4.77 38.32
C GLY A 497 -7.26 -5.25 38.69
N GLY A 498 -7.38 -6.45 39.29
CA GLY A 498 -8.65 -6.99 39.77
C GLY A 498 -9.33 -7.97 38.83
N LEU A 499 -10.65 -8.06 38.96
CA LEU A 499 -11.54 -8.89 38.14
C LEU A 499 -12.79 -8.08 37.78
N LEU A 500 -13.53 -8.49 36.77
CA LEU A 500 -14.86 -8.04 36.48
C LEU A 500 -15.82 -9.22 36.60
N LEU A 501 -16.85 -9.10 37.43
CA LEU A 501 -17.93 -10.06 37.56
C LEU A 501 -19.17 -9.51 36.89
N GLU A 502 -19.89 -10.36 36.16
CA GLU A 502 -21.19 -10.03 35.54
C GLU A 502 -22.08 -11.27 35.51
N PRO A 503 -23.42 -11.10 35.49
CA PRO A 503 -24.35 -12.19 35.22
C PRO A 503 -23.98 -12.87 33.89
N TYR A 504 -24.00 -14.19 33.85
CA TYR A 504 -23.88 -14.91 32.59
C TYR A 504 -25.19 -14.86 31.82
N HIS A 505 -25.11 -14.48 30.55
CA HIS A 505 -26.25 -14.45 29.65
C HIS A 505 -26.11 -15.51 28.57
N ASP A 506 -27.20 -16.20 28.25
CA ASP A 506 -27.28 -17.09 27.11
C ASP A 506 -27.37 -16.26 25.80
N ARG A 507 -26.27 -16.12 25.11
CA ARG A 507 -26.13 -15.24 23.97
C ARG A 507 -26.79 -15.81 22.73
N VAL A 508 -27.59 -15.00 22.05
CA VAL A 508 -28.29 -15.37 20.82
C VAL A 508 -27.52 -14.89 19.59
N PHE A 509 -26.86 -13.72 19.69
CA PHE A 509 -26.14 -13.14 18.56
C PHE A 509 -25.04 -12.19 19.04
N ASP A 510 -23.80 -12.48 18.66
CA ASP A 510 -22.62 -11.69 18.97
C ASP A 510 -22.22 -10.82 17.77
N PHE A 511 -21.94 -9.55 18.02
CA PHE A 511 -21.53 -8.60 16.99
C PHE A 511 -20.60 -7.53 17.53
N SER A 512 -19.90 -6.87 16.60
CA SER A 512 -19.02 -5.74 16.89
C SER A 512 -19.43 -4.52 16.09
N VAL A 513 -19.38 -3.35 16.71
CA VAL A 513 -19.50 -2.06 16.03
C VAL A 513 -18.15 -1.38 15.98
N LEU A 514 -17.78 -0.96 14.77
CA LEU A 514 -16.46 -0.43 14.44
C LEU A 514 -16.51 1.09 14.34
N PHE A 515 -15.62 1.74 15.06
CA PHE A 515 -15.46 3.19 15.06
C PHE A 515 -14.02 3.60 14.79
N GLU A 516 -13.84 4.88 14.52
CA GLU A 516 -12.56 5.59 14.50
C GLU A 516 -12.69 6.87 15.33
N MET A 517 -11.92 7.00 16.38
CA MET A 517 -11.82 8.25 17.15
C MET A 517 -10.91 9.21 16.43
N GLN A 518 -11.44 10.33 16.01
CA GLN A 518 -10.77 11.40 15.25
C GLN A 518 -10.77 12.70 16.07
N PRO A 519 -9.93 13.70 15.72
CA PRO A 519 -10.01 15.01 16.36
C PRO A 519 -11.40 15.65 16.31
N ALA A 520 -12.15 15.40 15.23
CA ALA A 520 -13.52 15.91 15.06
C ALA A 520 -14.55 15.16 15.90
N GLY A 521 -14.30 13.94 16.37
CA GLY A 521 -15.21 13.10 17.13
C GLY A 521 -15.13 11.63 16.79
N LEU A 522 -16.04 10.85 17.35
CA LEU A 522 -16.17 9.41 17.10
C LEU A 522 -16.93 9.20 15.78
N ARG A 523 -16.32 8.46 14.86
CA ARG A 523 -16.91 8.15 13.55
C ARG A 523 -17.26 6.67 13.47
N LYS A 524 -18.49 6.34 13.18
CA LYS A 524 -18.96 4.97 12.91
C LYS A 524 -18.48 4.51 11.53
N LEU A 525 -17.98 3.28 11.45
CA LEU A 525 -17.45 2.70 10.21
C LEU A 525 -18.30 1.55 9.68
N GLY A 526 -18.92 0.79 10.58
CA GLY A 526 -19.78 -0.34 10.24
C GLY A 526 -19.89 -1.36 11.36
N GLN A 527 -20.50 -2.50 11.04
CA GLN A 527 -20.73 -3.61 11.96
C GLN A 527 -20.26 -4.92 11.35
N THR A 528 -19.92 -5.89 12.22
CA THR A 528 -19.57 -7.25 11.85
C THR A 528 -20.18 -8.25 12.85
N SER A 529 -20.54 -9.45 12.38
CA SER A 529 -20.98 -10.52 13.27
C SER A 529 -19.78 -11.36 13.69
N GLN A 530 -19.73 -11.76 14.96
CA GLN A 530 -18.69 -12.65 15.45
C GLN A 530 -19.13 -14.11 15.35
N VAL A 531 -18.19 -15.00 15.06
CA VAL A 531 -18.35 -16.44 15.15
C VAL A 531 -17.57 -16.90 16.36
N ILE A 532 -18.31 -17.27 17.40
CA ILE A 532 -17.75 -17.70 18.68
C ILE A 532 -17.87 -19.21 18.83
N ALA A 533 -16.81 -19.86 19.32
CA ALA A 533 -16.83 -21.29 19.65
C ALA A 533 -17.71 -21.53 20.89
N PRO A 534 -18.23 -22.75 21.09
CA PRO A 534 -18.95 -23.12 22.32
C PRO A 534 -18.16 -22.88 23.61
N SER A 535 -16.84 -22.87 23.52
CA SER A 535 -15.92 -22.55 24.63
C SER A 535 -15.76 -21.04 24.89
N GLY A 536 -16.47 -20.17 24.15
CA GLY A 536 -16.36 -18.72 24.22
C GLY A 536 -15.18 -18.10 23.45
N GLY A 537 -14.38 -18.92 22.78
CA GLY A 537 -13.22 -18.43 22.02
C GLY A 537 -13.62 -17.88 20.63
N TYR A 538 -12.99 -16.82 20.20
CA TYR A 538 -13.16 -16.27 18.85
C TYR A 538 -12.72 -17.28 17.77
N ARG A 539 -13.55 -17.51 16.77
CA ARG A 539 -13.28 -18.36 15.60
C ARG A 539 -13.18 -17.55 14.30
N GLY A 540 -14.01 -16.53 14.18
CA GLY A 540 -14.05 -15.76 12.95
C GLY A 540 -15.00 -14.58 12.98
N THR A 541 -15.10 -13.90 11.88
CA THR A 541 -15.97 -12.71 11.68
C THR A 541 -16.68 -12.82 10.34
N LEU A 542 -17.98 -12.54 10.36
CA LEU A 542 -18.76 -12.36 9.13
C LEU A 542 -18.98 -10.85 8.88
N SER A 543 -18.78 -10.45 7.63
CA SER A 543 -19.01 -9.07 7.19
C SER A 543 -19.83 -9.05 5.91
N PHE A 544 -20.94 -8.29 5.93
CA PHE A 544 -21.87 -8.11 4.82
C PHE A 544 -22.05 -6.63 4.49
N SER A 545 -22.47 -6.31 3.27
CA SER A 545 -22.83 -4.94 2.88
C SER A 545 -24.07 -4.43 3.62
N SER A 546 -25.05 -5.32 3.86
CA SER A 546 -26.16 -5.10 4.77
C SER A 546 -25.98 -6.04 5.97
N PHE A 547 -25.75 -5.46 7.14
CA PHE A 547 -25.40 -6.21 8.35
C PHE A 547 -26.45 -7.24 8.76
N SER A 548 -27.72 -6.89 8.65
CA SER A 548 -28.85 -7.76 8.99
C SER A 548 -29.22 -8.78 7.91
N SER A 549 -28.55 -8.76 6.75
CA SER A 549 -28.86 -9.68 5.66
C SER A 549 -28.64 -11.13 6.05
N GLY A 550 -29.65 -11.98 5.79
CA GLY A 550 -29.60 -13.41 6.08
C GLY A 550 -29.65 -13.78 7.56
N LEU A 551 -30.00 -12.83 8.45
CA LEU A 551 -30.31 -13.14 9.86
C LEU A 551 -31.76 -13.62 10.03
N PRO A 552 -32.05 -14.39 11.09
CA PRO A 552 -33.42 -14.70 11.46
C PRO A 552 -34.27 -13.44 11.58
N PRO A 553 -35.53 -13.43 11.09
CA PRO A 553 -36.34 -12.21 11.02
C PRO A 553 -36.52 -11.47 12.35
N GLU A 554 -36.64 -12.23 13.47
CA GLU A 554 -36.73 -11.67 14.83
C GLU A 554 -35.48 -10.87 15.18
N ILE A 555 -34.28 -11.46 14.96
CA ILE A 555 -32.99 -10.83 15.25
C ILE A 555 -32.77 -9.60 14.34
N ALA A 556 -33.05 -9.74 13.05
CA ALA A 556 -32.89 -8.65 12.09
C ALA A 556 -33.80 -7.44 12.44
N ARG A 557 -35.04 -7.71 12.85
CA ARG A 557 -35.97 -6.67 13.30
C ARG A 557 -35.46 -5.98 14.55
N PHE A 558 -35.14 -6.72 15.61
CA PHE A 558 -34.66 -6.17 16.88
C PHE A 558 -33.39 -5.35 16.71
N LEU A 559 -32.43 -5.82 15.90
CA LEU A 559 -31.23 -5.06 15.58
C LEU A 559 -31.54 -3.69 14.96
N ASN A 560 -32.47 -3.65 13.99
CA ASN A 560 -32.75 -2.43 13.23
C ASN A 560 -33.68 -1.47 13.96
N THR A 561 -34.55 -1.93 14.87
CA THR A 561 -35.50 -1.09 15.59
C THR A 561 -35.00 -0.60 16.96
N ASP A 562 -34.14 -1.43 17.61
CA ASP A 562 -33.78 -1.19 19.02
C ASP A 562 -32.27 -1.15 19.24
N ALA A 563 -31.53 -2.17 18.78
CA ALA A 563 -30.13 -2.33 19.19
C ALA A 563 -29.17 -1.37 18.49
N LEU A 564 -29.26 -1.20 17.16
CA LEU A 564 -28.30 -0.41 16.40
C LEU A 564 -28.41 1.09 16.60
N TYR A 565 -29.54 1.57 17.12
CA TYR A 565 -29.75 2.98 17.47
C TYR A 565 -28.71 3.48 18.49
N HIS A 566 -28.31 2.65 19.44
CA HIS A 566 -27.32 3.01 20.46
C HIS A 566 -25.93 3.36 19.87
N TYR A 567 -25.65 2.97 18.62
CA TYR A 567 -24.36 3.19 17.97
C TYR A 567 -24.41 4.26 16.87
N GLU A 568 -25.46 5.04 16.79
CA GLU A 568 -25.45 6.24 15.95
C GLU A 568 -24.55 7.31 16.60
N GLU A 569 -23.87 8.10 15.79
CA GLU A 569 -22.82 9.03 16.27
C GLU A 569 -23.35 10.04 17.29
N GLU A 570 -24.65 10.36 17.22
CA GLU A 570 -25.36 11.31 18.07
C GLU A 570 -26.06 10.62 19.26
N SER A 571 -25.86 9.33 19.49
CA SER A 571 -26.46 8.62 20.61
C SER A 571 -25.75 8.95 21.93
N ALA A 572 -26.47 8.88 23.04
CA ALA A 572 -25.92 9.12 24.39
C ALA A 572 -24.73 8.20 24.71
N PHE A 573 -24.76 6.94 24.22
CA PHE A 573 -23.64 6.02 24.37
C PHE A 573 -22.40 6.50 23.57
N CYS A 574 -22.55 6.88 22.30
CA CYS A 574 -21.44 7.35 21.48
C CYS A 574 -20.86 8.66 21.99
N GLU A 575 -21.68 9.58 22.51
CA GLU A 575 -21.23 10.81 23.16
C GLU A 575 -20.40 10.51 24.41
N SER A 576 -20.87 9.62 25.28
CA SER A 576 -20.18 9.18 26.49
C SER A 576 -18.87 8.48 26.17
N LEU A 577 -18.88 7.57 25.20
CA LEU A 577 -17.69 6.87 24.70
C LEU A 577 -16.68 7.86 24.14
N ALA A 578 -17.10 8.80 23.29
CA ALA A 578 -16.22 9.82 22.73
C ALA A 578 -15.63 10.72 23.80
N SER A 579 -16.41 11.11 24.81
CA SER A 579 -15.94 11.89 25.95
C SER A 579 -14.87 11.14 26.75
N TRP A 580 -15.11 9.87 27.05
CA TRP A 580 -14.17 9.03 27.76
C TRP A 580 -12.86 8.82 26.98
N LEU A 581 -12.91 8.55 25.67
CA LEU A 581 -11.74 8.43 24.82
C LEU A 581 -10.93 9.75 24.76
N ARG A 582 -11.61 10.90 24.68
CA ARG A 582 -10.95 12.22 24.71
C ARG A 582 -10.21 12.50 26.03
N SER A 583 -10.81 12.12 27.18
CA SER A 583 -10.17 12.32 28.48
C SER A 583 -8.85 11.56 28.63
N HIS A 584 -8.67 10.50 27.81
CA HIS A 584 -7.43 9.73 27.72
C HIS A 584 -6.55 10.15 26.52
N ASN A 585 -6.87 11.25 25.83
CA ASN A 585 -6.18 11.71 24.62
C ASN A 585 -6.08 10.62 23.52
N TYR A 586 -7.05 9.72 23.46
CA TYR A 586 -7.03 8.62 22.49
C TYR A 586 -7.50 9.07 21.11
N LEU A 587 -6.72 8.74 20.09
CA LEU A 587 -7.07 8.82 18.67
C LEU A 587 -6.75 7.48 18.01
N GLY A 588 -7.67 6.98 17.19
CA GLY A 588 -7.46 5.73 16.46
C GLY A 588 -8.69 4.80 16.44
N PRO A 589 -8.46 3.52 16.08
CA PRO A 589 -9.55 2.55 15.93
C PRO A 589 -10.17 2.15 17.26
N VAL A 590 -11.48 2.04 17.28
CA VAL A 590 -12.26 1.54 18.42
C VAL A 590 -13.25 0.49 17.95
N CYS A 591 -13.36 -0.61 18.70
CA CYS A 591 -14.34 -1.64 18.44
C CYS A 591 -15.12 -1.91 19.72
N VAL A 592 -16.44 -1.83 19.64
CA VAL A 592 -17.35 -2.16 20.73
C VAL A 592 -17.94 -3.54 20.46
N ASP A 593 -17.63 -4.49 21.32
CA ASP A 593 -18.23 -5.82 21.28
C ASP A 593 -19.54 -5.83 22.06
N ALA A 594 -20.58 -6.36 21.45
CA ALA A 594 -21.96 -6.36 21.91
C ALA A 594 -22.65 -7.69 21.62
N TYR A 595 -23.74 -7.96 22.28
CA TYR A 595 -24.52 -9.16 22.00
C TYR A 595 -26.00 -8.99 22.31
N LEU A 596 -26.81 -9.84 21.66
CA LEU A 596 -28.20 -10.06 22.04
C LEU A 596 -28.30 -11.34 22.90
N HIS A 597 -29.14 -11.31 23.89
CA HIS A 597 -29.49 -12.44 24.74
C HIS A 597 -31.00 -12.49 25.01
N ARG A 598 -31.49 -13.55 25.61
CA ARG A 598 -32.85 -13.65 26.07
C ARG A 598 -32.89 -13.44 27.58
N ASN A 599 -33.91 -12.68 28.06
CA ASN A 599 -34.24 -12.61 29.48
C ASN A 599 -35.00 -13.88 29.91
N ASP A 600 -35.38 -13.96 31.19
CA ASP A 600 -36.11 -15.10 31.74
C ASP A 600 -37.52 -15.28 31.13
N ASP A 601 -38.10 -14.23 30.58
CA ASP A 601 -39.39 -14.23 29.87
C ASP A 601 -39.21 -14.64 28.37
N GLY A 602 -38.01 -14.88 27.91
CA GLY A 602 -37.69 -15.26 26.55
C GLY A 602 -37.57 -14.09 25.55
N GLU A 603 -37.73 -12.86 26.02
CA GLU A 603 -37.62 -11.65 25.18
C GLU A 603 -36.17 -11.31 24.86
N LEU A 604 -35.92 -10.81 23.64
CA LEU A 604 -34.61 -10.32 23.26
C LEU A 604 -34.24 -9.07 24.06
N GLN A 605 -33.01 -9.09 24.56
CA GLN A 605 -32.37 -7.98 25.25
C GLN A 605 -31.04 -7.67 24.61
N HIS A 606 -30.58 -6.45 24.74
CA HIS A 606 -29.34 -5.95 24.16
C HIS A 606 -28.33 -5.56 25.24
N ARG A 607 -27.15 -6.16 25.19
CA ARG A 607 -25.96 -5.70 25.91
C ARG A 607 -25.20 -4.75 25.02
N VAL A 608 -25.27 -3.45 25.28
CA VAL A 608 -24.71 -2.38 24.43
C VAL A 608 -23.18 -2.49 24.35
N ALA A 609 -22.51 -2.80 25.46
CA ALA A 609 -21.08 -3.08 25.47
C ALA A 609 -20.77 -4.22 26.43
N CYS A 610 -19.96 -5.18 26.00
CA CYS A 610 -19.36 -6.20 26.86
C CYS A 610 -17.84 -6.10 26.89
N GLU A 611 -17.27 -5.37 25.95
CA GLU A 611 -15.87 -5.02 25.85
C GLU A 611 -15.66 -3.87 24.85
N ILE A 612 -14.78 -2.92 25.17
CA ILE A 612 -14.36 -1.85 24.29
C ILE A 612 -12.88 -2.05 23.96
N ASN A 613 -12.60 -2.25 22.70
CA ASN A 613 -11.25 -2.50 22.19
C ASN A 613 -10.71 -1.20 21.58
N ALA A 614 -9.89 -0.45 22.31
CA ALA A 614 -9.20 0.76 21.83
C ALA A 614 -7.99 0.39 20.95
N ARG A 615 -8.25 -0.39 19.91
CA ARG A 615 -7.25 -0.95 18.98
C ARG A 615 -7.91 -1.48 17.70
N PHE A 616 -7.08 -1.89 16.74
CA PHE A 616 -7.59 -2.71 15.64
C PHE A 616 -8.07 -4.07 16.16
N THR A 617 -9.00 -4.67 15.44
CA THR A 617 -9.56 -6.00 15.72
C THR A 617 -9.68 -6.80 14.42
N MET A 618 -9.83 -8.13 14.54
CA MET A 618 -10.07 -8.98 13.36
C MET A 618 -11.41 -8.64 12.68
N GLY A 619 -12.38 -8.11 13.43
CA GLY A 619 -13.61 -7.53 12.88
C GLY A 619 -13.32 -6.37 11.93
N ARG A 620 -12.38 -5.48 12.28
CA ARG A 620 -11.98 -4.38 11.38
C ARG A 620 -11.27 -4.91 10.14
N VAL A 621 -10.42 -5.93 10.25
CA VAL A 621 -9.78 -6.60 9.09
C VAL A 621 -10.83 -7.17 8.14
N ALA A 622 -11.80 -7.93 8.67
CA ALA A 622 -12.90 -8.50 7.89
C ALA A 622 -13.72 -7.40 7.18
N HIS A 623 -14.01 -6.31 7.87
CA HIS A 623 -14.74 -5.17 7.31
C HIS A 623 -14.00 -4.50 6.15
N GLU A 624 -12.68 -4.30 6.27
CA GLU A 624 -11.87 -3.70 5.19
C GLU A 624 -11.70 -4.67 4.00
N LEU A 625 -11.49 -5.96 4.26
CA LEU A 625 -11.45 -7.00 3.23
C LEU A 625 -12.78 -7.12 2.47
N ARG A 626 -13.92 -6.95 3.17
CA ARG A 626 -15.26 -6.97 2.56
C ARG A 626 -15.40 -5.91 1.44
N LYS A 627 -14.74 -4.76 1.58
CA LYS A 627 -14.75 -3.70 0.55
C LYS A 627 -13.99 -4.09 -0.72
N GLN A 628 -13.11 -5.09 -0.65
CA GLN A 628 -12.28 -5.55 -1.75
C GLN A 628 -12.89 -6.72 -2.55
N VAL A 629 -13.94 -7.37 -2.03
CA VAL A 629 -14.68 -8.41 -2.73
C VAL A 629 -15.90 -7.85 -3.46
N ALA A 630 -16.64 -8.69 -4.21
CA ALA A 630 -17.82 -8.25 -4.95
C ALA A 630 -18.89 -7.61 -4.03
N PRO A 631 -19.57 -6.54 -4.47
CA PRO A 631 -20.46 -5.74 -3.62
C PRO A 631 -21.64 -6.53 -3.03
N ASP A 632 -22.16 -7.51 -3.76
CA ASP A 632 -23.32 -8.33 -3.43
C ASP A 632 -22.98 -9.59 -2.60
N CYS A 633 -21.71 -9.75 -2.20
CA CYS A 633 -21.24 -10.92 -1.44
C CYS A 633 -20.95 -10.57 0.01
N GLY A 634 -21.08 -11.57 0.88
CA GLY A 634 -20.54 -11.58 2.23
C GLY A 634 -19.15 -12.17 2.28
N LEU A 635 -18.46 -11.93 3.39
CA LEU A 635 -17.13 -12.45 3.66
C LEU A 635 -17.07 -13.04 5.06
N ARG A 636 -16.53 -14.25 5.19
CA ARG A 636 -16.12 -14.86 6.45
C ARG A 636 -14.61 -14.82 6.54
N PHE A 637 -14.11 -14.19 7.59
CA PHE A 637 -12.69 -14.20 7.97
C PHE A 637 -12.50 -15.16 9.13
N GLU A 638 -11.53 -16.06 9.04
CA GLU A 638 -11.25 -17.07 10.06
C GLU A 638 -9.76 -17.15 10.38
N ILE A 639 -9.47 -17.43 11.66
CA ILE A 639 -8.15 -17.86 12.12
C ILE A 639 -8.25 -19.37 12.40
N LEU A 640 -7.51 -20.13 11.64
CA LEU A 640 -7.51 -21.58 11.67
C LEU A 640 -6.20 -22.10 12.25
N LYS A 641 -6.27 -23.26 12.89
CA LYS A 641 -5.06 -23.95 13.32
C LYS A 641 -4.37 -24.53 12.09
N TYR A 642 -3.08 -24.29 11.96
CA TYR A 642 -2.26 -24.85 10.90
C TYR A 642 -1.56 -26.11 11.44
N ASP A 643 -2.00 -27.27 10.98
CA ASP A 643 -1.47 -28.58 11.33
C ASP A 643 -1.67 -29.55 10.15
N SER A 644 -1.33 -30.80 10.31
CA SER A 644 -1.42 -31.84 9.27
C SER A 644 -2.83 -32.08 8.69
N GLN A 645 -3.87 -31.54 9.32
CA GLN A 645 -5.26 -31.61 8.85
C GLN A 645 -5.73 -30.31 8.19
N PHE A 646 -4.86 -29.31 8.10
CA PHE A 646 -5.21 -28.03 7.49
C PHE A 646 -5.41 -28.21 5.99
N ASP A 647 -6.58 -27.80 5.50
CA ASP A 647 -6.91 -27.82 4.09
C ASP A 647 -6.29 -26.59 3.40
N GLU A 648 -5.23 -26.82 2.63
CA GLU A 648 -4.54 -25.79 1.83
C GLU A 648 -5.23 -25.51 0.50
N SER A 649 -6.34 -26.17 0.19
CA SER A 649 -7.04 -25.95 -1.07
C SER A 649 -7.61 -24.53 -1.14
N GLU A 650 -7.38 -23.89 -2.27
CA GLU A 650 -7.89 -22.57 -2.60
C GLU A 650 -8.67 -22.66 -3.92
N SER A 651 -9.85 -22.10 -3.92
CA SER A 651 -10.68 -22.00 -5.13
C SER A 651 -11.50 -20.73 -5.05
N TYR A 652 -11.37 -19.86 -6.05
CA TYR A 652 -12.15 -18.63 -6.10
C TYR A 652 -12.46 -18.22 -7.54
N ASP A 653 -13.61 -17.58 -7.69
CA ASP A 653 -14.06 -17.00 -8.94
C ASP A 653 -14.03 -15.48 -8.87
N LEU A 654 -13.59 -14.85 -9.98
CA LEU A 654 -13.51 -13.39 -10.12
C LEU A 654 -14.62 -12.85 -11.02
N LYS A 655 -15.19 -11.72 -10.59
CA LYS A 655 -16.06 -10.87 -11.39
C LYS A 655 -15.58 -9.43 -11.32
N ASP A 656 -15.33 -8.81 -12.46
CA ASP A 656 -14.79 -7.43 -12.53
C ASP A 656 -13.52 -7.23 -11.69
N GLY A 657 -12.66 -8.26 -11.64
CA GLY A 657 -11.40 -8.24 -10.87
C GLY A 657 -11.56 -8.41 -9.37
N LYS A 658 -12.75 -8.75 -8.86
CA LYS A 658 -13.04 -8.99 -7.44
C LYS A 658 -13.54 -10.40 -7.21
N ILE A 659 -13.16 -10.99 -6.08
CA ILE A 659 -13.67 -12.32 -5.69
C ILE A 659 -15.17 -12.19 -5.40
N PHE A 660 -15.98 -13.07 -6.00
CA PHE A 660 -17.40 -13.16 -5.71
C PHE A 660 -17.84 -14.50 -5.13
N ARG A 661 -16.98 -15.50 -5.15
CA ARG A 661 -17.21 -16.85 -4.58
C ARG A 661 -15.89 -17.53 -4.32
N GLY A 662 -15.85 -18.40 -3.26
CA GLY A 662 -14.73 -19.27 -2.98
C GLY A 662 -13.91 -18.87 -1.78
N SER A 663 -12.72 -19.39 -1.63
CA SER A 663 -11.85 -19.13 -0.49
C SER A 663 -10.40 -18.92 -0.89
N ILE A 664 -9.69 -18.11 -0.07
CA ILE A 664 -8.25 -17.87 -0.21
C ILE A 664 -7.59 -17.74 1.15
N ILE A 665 -6.38 -18.32 1.27
CA ILE A 665 -5.53 -18.22 2.45
C ILE A 665 -4.73 -16.92 2.37
N LEU A 666 -4.90 -16.06 3.35
CA LEU A 666 -4.27 -14.73 3.41
C LEU A 666 -2.84 -14.76 3.92
N THR A 667 -2.54 -15.67 4.83
CA THR A 667 -1.20 -15.88 5.39
C THR A 667 -0.35 -16.75 4.46
N GLU A 668 0.95 -16.76 4.68
CA GLU A 668 1.90 -17.68 4.03
C GLU A 668 2.42 -18.68 5.09
N PRO A 669 1.72 -19.80 5.32
CA PRO A 669 2.13 -20.76 6.33
C PRO A 669 3.51 -21.34 6.02
N ARG A 670 4.29 -21.53 7.08
CA ARG A 670 5.65 -22.12 7.06
C ARG A 670 5.63 -23.41 7.85
N PRO A 671 6.67 -24.26 7.77
CA PRO A 671 6.71 -25.52 8.50
C PRO A 671 6.57 -25.39 10.01
N ASP A 672 6.93 -24.24 10.59
CA ASP A 672 6.84 -23.90 12.01
C ASP A 672 5.57 -23.12 12.38
N SER A 673 4.75 -22.74 11.41
CA SER A 673 3.49 -22.04 11.65
C SER A 673 2.48 -22.91 12.40
N ARG A 674 1.68 -22.27 13.25
CA ARG A 674 0.60 -22.88 14.03
C ARG A 674 -0.77 -22.34 13.66
N PHE A 675 -0.81 -21.21 12.97
CA PHE A 675 -2.04 -20.51 12.59
C PHE A 675 -2.00 -20.05 11.14
N ALA A 676 -3.17 -20.05 10.53
CA ALA A 676 -3.39 -19.45 9.22
C ALA A 676 -4.66 -18.60 9.23
N ALA A 677 -4.71 -17.56 8.43
CA ALA A 677 -5.90 -16.75 8.20
C ALA A 677 -6.47 -17.06 6.81
N ARG A 678 -7.77 -17.27 6.73
CA ARG A 678 -8.53 -17.56 5.50
C ARG A 678 -9.70 -16.61 5.38
N ILE A 679 -10.04 -16.23 4.15
CA ILE A 679 -11.35 -15.68 3.85
C ILE A 679 -12.14 -16.62 2.96
N THR A 680 -13.43 -16.69 3.21
CA THR A 680 -14.42 -17.37 2.36
C THR A 680 -15.45 -16.34 1.92
N ILE A 681 -15.84 -16.37 0.66
CA ILE A 681 -16.75 -15.39 0.05
C ILE A 681 -17.95 -16.14 -0.54
N ALA A 682 -19.15 -15.70 -0.20
CA ALA A 682 -20.39 -16.22 -0.76
C ALA A 682 -21.48 -15.14 -0.78
N LYS A 683 -22.56 -15.39 -1.54
CA LYS A 683 -23.69 -14.47 -1.61
C LYS A 683 -24.61 -14.57 -0.39
N ARG A 684 -24.78 -15.78 0.15
CA ARG A 684 -25.67 -16.04 1.27
C ARG A 684 -24.87 -16.25 2.56
N ARG A 685 -25.48 -15.86 3.68
CA ARG A 685 -24.89 -16.08 5.01
C ARG A 685 -24.73 -17.56 5.34
N ASP A 686 -25.69 -18.39 4.93
CA ASP A 686 -25.68 -19.85 5.19
C ASP A 686 -24.58 -20.58 4.40
N ASP A 687 -24.02 -19.96 3.35
CA ASP A 687 -22.94 -20.52 2.55
C ASP A 687 -21.55 -20.15 3.11
N LEU A 688 -21.52 -19.34 4.17
CA LEU A 688 -20.34 -18.87 4.89
C LEU A 688 -20.25 -19.50 6.28
#